data_1cf975176cc8d84cd4ad00d81596a852
#
_entry.id   1cf975176cc8d84cd4ad00d81596a852
#
_cell.length_a   1.000
_cell.length_b   1.000
_cell.length_c   1.000
_cell.angle_alpha   90.00
_cell.angle_beta   90.00
_cell.angle_gamma   90.00
#
_symmetry.space_group_name_H-M   'P 1'
#
loop_
_entity.id
_entity.type
_entity.pdbx_description
1 polymer ?
#
loop_
_entity_poly.entity_id
_entity_poly.type
_entity_poly.pdbx_seq_one_letter_code
_entity_poly.pdbx_strand_id
1 'polypeptide(L)'
;MAETKAAPASKTRSTRTTKTASKTTASKTSTGTKRGTKASTRAPRGKLVIVESPAKAKTISRYLGSGYTVKASMGHIRDLPKSSMGVDVDADFAPKYLIPRDKSKVVKELKESVRGAREIYLATDPDREGEAIAWHLVHATDATEKPVHRVVFHEITPEAVTRAIENPREIDMDLVDAQQARRILDRLVGYGISPLLWKKVKRGLSAGRVQTAALRIVVEREREIEAFQPVEYWSLEADLSKIVKGEPKKRDMLRASLHHIAGKKAELSTGEQTQEIVQALDGASWRVADVVKRETRRKPQAPFTTSTLQQEASRKLNFSVRRTMNIAQELYEGIDLGAEGTQGVITYMRTDSVNVSDSAKQAAREVIGRTFGPEYVPARPPVYTTRSKGAQEAHEAIRPTVPARDPGSMKPHLSGPQLRLYTLIWQRFMASQMEQAVLDNTRVDIAAGDPAAVAAGEKPYTFRATGSIVRFPGWMAVYERGRDEGDTDELDKGALPPVEVAEMLNLLKLLPEQHFTQPPPRFSEAMLVRALEEQGIGRPSTYAPTIATLQYRNYVSVEERKLFPTELGFVVNDILVQHFPRIFDIGFTSQLEGELDEIATGDRQWVPTLHQFYGPFTKTLESAEQTMEKVQIRDEETDQICEQCGRPMVIKLGKFGKFLACSGFPDCRNARPLLTKIGIECPTCHQGEIVERRSKKGRKFYGCERYPDCDFVSWNKPVAQPCPECGSYMVEAGRNGQVKCSSCTYQDRGLARAGD
;
A
#
# COMPACT_ATOMS: atom_id res chain seq x y z
N MET A 1 42.83 -55.66 23.51
CA MET A 1 42.24 -55.93 24.84
C MET A 1 40.94 -55.20 24.81
N ALA A 2 39.87 -55.86 24.44
CA ALA A 2 38.95 -56.62 25.27
C ALA A 2 38.12 -55.60 26.12
N GLU A 3 36.98 -55.51 26.08
CA GLU A 3 35.67 -56.24 26.11
C GLU A 3 34.68 -55.32 26.83
N THR A 4 33.48 -55.25 26.74
CA THR A 4 32.28 -55.98 26.37
C THR A 4 31.03 -55.23 26.92
N LYS A 5 29.97 -55.23 26.16
CA LYS A 5 28.55 -55.46 26.55
C LYS A 5 27.96 -54.72 27.76
N ALA A 6 26.79 -54.12 27.72
CA ALA A 6 25.45 -54.74 27.65
C ALA A 6 24.33 -53.67 27.73
N ALA A 7 23.25 -53.87 26.98
CA ALA A 7 21.90 -53.45 27.34
C ALA A 7 21.29 -54.57 28.24
N PRO A 8 20.06 -54.50 28.80
CA PRO A 8 18.84 -53.75 28.52
C PRO A 8 17.95 -53.43 29.75
N ALA A 9 16.75 -52.96 29.53
CA ALA A 9 15.47 -53.20 30.25
C ALA A 9 14.72 -51.89 30.53
N SER A 10 13.57 -51.64 30.01
CA SER A 10 12.18 -52.16 30.05
C SER A 10 11.36 -51.71 31.27
N LYS A 11 10.09 -51.40 30.93
CA LYS A 11 8.86 -51.33 31.80
C LYS A 11 8.59 -49.93 32.38
N THR A 12 7.34 -49.39 32.37
CA THR A 12 5.96 -49.95 32.52
C THR A 12 4.96 -48.86 32.15
N ARG A 13 4.04 -48.97 31.28
CA ARG A 13 2.64 -49.36 31.35
C ARG A 13 1.84 -48.87 32.56
N SER A 14 0.87 -47.95 32.36
CA SER A 14 -0.30 -47.80 33.21
C SER A 14 -1.56 -47.65 32.37
N THR A 15 -2.44 -48.61 32.56
CA THR A 15 -3.76 -48.79 32.01
C THR A 15 -4.82 -48.19 32.93
N ARG A 16 -5.91 -47.69 32.34
CA ARG A 16 -7.24 -47.68 33.02
C ARG A 16 -8.36 -47.63 31.99
N THR A 17 -8.96 -48.78 31.73
CA THR A 17 -10.28 -49.39 31.94
C THR A 17 -11.51 -48.54 31.52
N THR A 18 -12.11 -48.90 30.46
CA THR A 18 -13.37 -49.57 30.10
C THR A 18 -14.64 -49.19 30.88
N LYS A 19 -15.68 -48.88 30.13
CA LYS A 19 -17.05 -49.41 30.40
C LYS A 19 -17.79 -49.71 29.11
N THR A 20 -18.13 -50.96 28.97
CA THR A 20 -18.96 -51.66 28.02
C THR A 20 -20.46 -51.43 28.27
N ALA A 21 -21.25 -51.41 27.21
CA ALA A 21 -22.65 -51.85 27.23
C ALA A 21 -23.01 -52.48 25.91
N SER A 22 -23.34 -53.73 25.99
CA SER A 22 -23.79 -54.68 24.97
C SER A 22 -25.26 -54.51 24.63
N LYS A 23 -25.69 -54.80 23.38
CA LYS A 23 -26.87 -55.65 23.06
C LYS A 23 -26.93 -56.00 21.57
N THR A 24 -26.69 -57.24 21.33
CA THR A 24 -27.45 -58.33 20.71
C THR A 24 -27.99 -58.22 19.27
N THR A 25 -27.34 -58.97 18.45
CA THR A 25 -27.69 -59.93 17.39
C THR A 25 -29.08 -59.93 16.75
N ALA A 26 -29.09 -59.89 15.43
CA ALA A 26 -29.91 -60.78 14.60
C ALA A 26 -29.27 -60.94 13.21
N SER A 27 -28.87 -62.11 12.91
CA SER A 27 -28.45 -62.66 11.60
C SER A 27 -29.63 -62.75 10.63
N LYS A 28 -29.45 -62.37 9.39
CA LYS A 28 -30.12 -62.94 8.22
C LYS A 28 -29.17 -63.01 7.03
N THR A 29 -28.78 -64.19 6.72
CA THR A 29 -28.20 -64.64 5.44
C THR A 29 -29.16 -64.35 4.29
N SER A 30 -28.69 -63.69 3.25
CA SER A 30 -29.24 -63.84 1.91
C SER A 30 -28.11 -63.71 0.88
N THR A 31 -27.94 -64.81 0.18
CA THR A 31 -27.15 -64.94 -1.04
C THR A 31 -27.63 -63.97 -2.12
N GLY A 32 -26.74 -63.13 -2.58
CA GLY A 32 -27.01 -62.17 -3.66
C GLY A 32 -25.86 -62.11 -4.65
N THR A 33 -26.08 -62.66 -5.78
CA THR A 33 -25.36 -62.65 -7.05
C THR A 33 -24.54 -61.43 -7.35
N LYS A 34 -23.26 -61.60 -7.69
CA LYS A 34 -22.38 -60.56 -8.29
C LYS A 34 -22.97 -60.08 -9.61
N ARG A 35 -23.62 -58.95 -9.62
CA ARG A 35 -23.92 -58.18 -10.83
C ARG A 35 -22.77 -57.24 -11.10
N GLY A 36 -22.05 -57.45 -12.19
CA GLY A 36 -21.05 -56.55 -12.72
C GLY A 36 -21.65 -55.17 -12.95
N THR A 37 -21.13 -54.15 -12.27
CA THR A 37 -21.42 -52.76 -12.54
C THR A 37 -20.82 -52.36 -13.89
N LYS A 38 -21.66 -52.42 -14.95
CA LYS A 38 -21.41 -51.67 -16.18
C LYS A 38 -21.25 -50.21 -15.78
N ALA A 39 -20.07 -49.61 -16.10
CA ALA A 39 -19.88 -48.18 -16.06
C ALA A 39 -20.99 -47.51 -16.87
N SER A 40 -21.96 -46.91 -16.20
CA SER A 40 -22.97 -46.08 -16.80
C SER A 40 -22.25 -44.87 -17.40
N THR A 41 -22.09 -44.83 -18.72
CA THR A 41 -21.81 -43.61 -19.50
C THR A 41 -23.03 -42.71 -19.38
N ARG A 42 -23.13 -42.01 -18.26
CA ARG A 42 -24.14 -40.96 -18.06
C ARG A 42 -23.81 -39.84 -19.04
N ALA A 43 -24.72 -39.45 -19.92
CA ALA A 43 -24.57 -38.33 -20.83
C ALA A 43 -24.06 -37.07 -20.10
N PRO A 44 -23.16 -36.26 -20.70
CA PRO A 44 -22.59 -35.06 -20.06
C PRO A 44 -23.74 -34.18 -19.56
N ARG A 45 -23.75 -33.92 -18.27
CA ARG A 45 -24.81 -33.14 -17.62
C ARG A 45 -24.28 -31.76 -17.27
N GLY A 46 -24.78 -30.73 -17.96
CA GLY A 46 -24.67 -29.36 -17.55
C GLY A 46 -23.46 -28.61 -18.11
N LYS A 47 -23.47 -27.32 -17.84
CA LYS A 47 -22.39 -26.34 -18.15
C LYS A 47 -21.47 -26.22 -16.96
N LEU A 48 -20.14 -26.23 -17.18
CA LEU A 48 -19.14 -26.05 -16.12
C LEU A 48 -18.60 -24.62 -16.17
N VAL A 49 -18.68 -23.91 -15.07
CA VAL A 49 -18.05 -22.58 -14.89
C VAL A 49 -16.84 -22.74 -13.97
N ILE A 50 -15.67 -22.28 -14.41
CA ILE A 50 -14.44 -22.32 -13.60
C ILE A 50 -14.01 -20.89 -13.29
N VAL A 51 -13.84 -20.58 -12.00
CA VAL A 51 -13.35 -19.30 -11.46
C VAL A 51 -12.06 -19.53 -10.68
N GLU A 52 -11.36 -18.48 -10.30
CA GLU A 52 -10.09 -18.63 -9.58
C GLU A 52 -10.23 -18.84 -8.07
N SER A 53 -11.31 -18.36 -7.43
CA SER A 53 -11.45 -18.42 -5.97
C SER A 53 -12.72 -19.11 -5.51
N PRO A 54 -12.70 -19.75 -4.31
CA PRO A 54 -13.89 -20.37 -3.74
C PRO A 54 -14.99 -19.37 -3.39
N ALA A 55 -14.61 -18.11 -3.02
CA ALA A 55 -15.56 -17.07 -2.71
C ALA A 55 -16.38 -16.71 -3.95
N LYS A 56 -15.71 -16.46 -5.09
CA LYS A 56 -16.39 -16.25 -6.38
C LYS A 56 -17.26 -17.44 -6.78
N ALA A 57 -16.75 -18.68 -6.61
CA ALA A 57 -17.53 -19.87 -6.94
C ALA A 57 -18.83 -19.91 -6.14
N LYS A 58 -18.78 -19.60 -4.85
CA LYS A 58 -19.95 -19.56 -3.97
C LYS A 58 -20.95 -18.48 -4.39
N THR A 59 -20.44 -17.29 -4.74
CA THR A 59 -21.27 -16.16 -5.17
C THR A 59 -21.95 -16.45 -6.51
N ILE A 60 -21.18 -16.84 -7.53
CA ILE A 60 -21.66 -17.04 -8.90
C ILE A 60 -22.59 -18.26 -9.01
N SER A 61 -22.35 -19.33 -8.22
CA SER A 61 -23.23 -20.51 -8.24
C SER A 61 -24.66 -20.21 -7.82
N ARG A 62 -24.89 -19.16 -7.03
CA ARG A 62 -26.23 -18.73 -6.62
C ARG A 62 -26.99 -18.03 -7.74
N TYR A 63 -26.27 -17.38 -8.65
CA TYR A 63 -26.88 -16.64 -9.77
C TYR A 63 -27.27 -17.54 -10.93
N LEU A 64 -26.45 -18.57 -11.22
CA LEU A 64 -26.58 -19.38 -12.44
C LEU A 64 -27.56 -20.56 -12.30
N GLY A 65 -28.01 -20.90 -11.08
CA GLY A 65 -28.97 -21.96 -10.84
C GLY A 65 -28.47 -23.38 -11.15
N SER A 66 -29.39 -24.36 -11.22
CA SER A 66 -29.10 -25.79 -11.28
C SER A 66 -28.52 -26.29 -12.61
N GLY A 67 -28.58 -25.48 -13.68
CA GLY A 67 -28.02 -25.80 -15.01
C GLY A 67 -26.51 -25.74 -15.08
N TYR A 68 -25.87 -25.09 -14.11
CA TYR A 68 -24.43 -24.83 -14.06
C TYR A 68 -23.77 -25.51 -12.86
N THR A 69 -22.57 -26.02 -13.07
CA THR A 69 -21.66 -26.43 -12.01
C THR A 69 -20.54 -25.44 -11.90
N VAL A 70 -20.38 -24.76 -10.76
CA VAL A 70 -19.31 -23.77 -10.56
C VAL A 70 -18.20 -24.40 -9.72
N LYS A 71 -16.95 -24.28 -10.17
CA LYS A 71 -15.73 -24.79 -9.50
C LYS A 71 -14.66 -23.71 -9.42
N ALA A 72 -13.77 -23.83 -8.44
CA ALA A 72 -12.64 -22.91 -8.26
C ALA A 72 -11.31 -23.60 -8.60
N SER A 73 -10.44 -22.91 -9.34
CA SER A 73 -9.06 -23.36 -9.61
C SER A 73 -8.09 -23.10 -8.46
N MET A 74 -8.47 -22.29 -7.48
CA MET A 74 -7.61 -21.86 -6.39
C MET A 74 -6.38 -21.05 -6.88
N GLY A 75 -6.55 -20.19 -7.89
CA GLY A 75 -5.51 -19.43 -8.57
C GLY A 75 -4.81 -20.24 -9.65
N HIS A 76 -3.53 -19.93 -9.93
CA HIS A 76 -2.73 -20.65 -10.92
C HIS A 76 -2.59 -22.12 -10.62
N ILE A 77 -2.84 -22.96 -11.63
CA ILE A 77 -2.72 -24.44 -11.56
C ILE A 77 -1.50 -24.98 -12.31
N ARG A 78 -0.85 -24.15 -13.13
CA ARG A 78 0.43 -24.44 -13.79
C ARG A 78 1.39 -23.29 -13.54
N ASP A 79 2.67 -23.59 -13.38
CA ASP A 79 3.73 -22.58 -13.25
C ASP A 79 5.06 -23.17 -13.73
N LEU A 80 6.06 -22.31 -13.93
CA LEU A 80 7.44 -22.72 -14.20
C LEU A 80 8.01 -23.46 -12.97
N PRO A 81 8.91 -24.45 -13.16
CA PRO A 81 9.52 -25.19 -12.05
C PRO A 81 10.22 -24.26 -11.05
N LYS A 82 10.10 -24.60 -9.74
CA LYS A 82 10.72 -23.80 -8.66
C LYS A 82 12.22 -24.01 -8.51
N SER A 83 12.77 -25.14 -9.03
CA SER A 83 14.16 -25.55 -8.82
C SER A 83 15.07 -25.36 -10.04
N SER A 84 14.50 -24.98 -11.18
CA SER A 84 15.25 -24.80 -12.43
C SER A 84 14.73 -23.60 -13.21
N MET A 85 15.45 -23.15 -14.22
CA MET A 85 15.05 -22.05 -15.10
C MET A 85 13.66 -22.30 -15.69
N GLY A 86 13.45 -23.48 -16.28
CA GLY A 86 12.14 -23.87 -16.85
C GLY A 86 11.75 -23.09 -18.11
N VAL A 87 12.71 -22.44 -18.75
CA VAL A 87 12.57 -21.71 -20.02
C VAL A 87 13.68 -22.21 -20.93
N ASP A 88 13.33 -22.65 -22.12
CA ASP A 88 14.26 -23.08 -23.14
C ASP A 88 14.57 -21.89 -24.06
N VAL A 89 15.73 -21.30 -23.87
CA VAL A 89 16.14 -20.08 -24.59
C VAL A 89 16.43 -20.37 -26.08
N ASP A 90 16.96 -21.56 -26.37
CA ASP A 90 17.32 -21.95 -27.73
C ASP A 90 16.09 -22.35 -28.56
N ALA A 91 14.96 -22.65 -27.90
CA ALA A 91 13.68 -22.93 -28.50
C ALA A 91 12.70 -21.72 -28.30
N ASP A 92 13.11 -20.52 -28.69
CA ASP A 92 12.30 -19.31 -28.64
C ASP A 92 11.64 -19.04 -27.26
N PHE A 93 12.41 -19.27 -26.20
CA PHE A 93 11.97 -19.12 -24.82
C PHE A 93 10.79 -20.03 -24.41
N ALA A 94 10.66 -21.19 -25.04
CA ALA A 94 9.58 -22.13 -24.76
C ALA A 94 9.48 -22.44 -23.25
N PRO A 95 8.35 -22.16 -22.59
CA PRO A 95 8.19 -22.34 -21.16
C PRO A 95 7.81 -23.79 -20.82
N LYS A 96 8.52 -24.40 -19.89
CA LYS A 96 8.21 -25.73 -19.36
C LYS A 96 7.26 -25.60 -18.16
N TYR A 97 5.97 -25.53 -18.42
CA TYR A 97 4.96 -25.46 -17.35
C TYR A 97 4.74 -26.81 -16.69
N LEU A 98 4.66 -26.80 -15.36
CA LEU A 98 4.37 -27.96 -14.51
C LEU A 98 3.17 -27.66 -13.61
N ILE A 99 2.43 -28.71 -13.25
CA ILE A 99 1.41 -28.63 -12.20
C ILE A 99 2.11 -28.72 -10.85
N PRO A 100 2.07 -27.70 -9.98
CA PRO A 100 2.63 -27.75 -8.64
C PRO A 100 2.01 -28.89 -7.82
N ARG A 101 2.79 -29.54 -6.95
CA ARG A 101 2.32 -30.71 -6.17
C ARG A 101 1.09 -30.38 -5.32
N ASP A 102 1.04 -29.20 -4.72
CA ASP A 102 -0.07 -28.69 -3.92
C ASP A 102 -1.35 -28.45 -4.74
N LYS A 103 -1.24 -28.33 -6.07
CA LYS A 103 -2.37 -28.14 -7.00
C LYS A 103 -2.89 -29.44 -7.62
N SER A 104 -2.17 -30.56 -7.48
CA SER A 104 -2.49 -31.82 -8.13
C SER A 104 -3.91 -32.34 -7.80
N LYS A 105 -4.37 -32.16 -6.55
CA LYS A 105 -5.72 -32.54 -6.14
C LYS A 105 -6.78 -31.69 -6.84
N VAL A 106 -6.61 -30.39 -6.86
CA VAL A 106 -7.55 -29.45 -7.51
C VAL A 106 -7.63 -29.75 -9.01
N VAL A 107 -6.49 -29.95 -9.66
CA VAL A 107 -6.45 -30.27 -11.09
C VAL A 107 -7.17 -31.61 -11.38
N LYS A 108 -7.00 -32.63 -10.54
CA LYS A 108 -7.70 -33.90 -10.68
C LYS A 108 -9.22 -33.70 -10.59
N GLU A 109 -9.71 -32.97 -9.60
CA GLU A 109 -11.14 -32.66 -9.42
C GLU A 109 -11.70 -31.87 -10.60
N LEU A 110 -10.90 -30.88 -11.15
CA LEU A 110 -11.27 -30.12 -12.33
C LEU A 110 -11.34 -31.00 -13.58
N LYS A 111 -10.36 -31.94 -13.81
CA LYS A 111 -10.39 -32.89 -14.91
C LYS A 111 -11.65 -33.76 -14.88
N GLU A 112 -12.03 -34.26 -13.72
CA GLU A 112 -13.25 -35.04 -13.54
C GLU A 112 -14.50 -34.22 -13.87
N SER A 113 -14.55 -32.95 -13.46
CA SER A 113 -15.63 -32.01 -13.75
C SER A 113 -15.70 -31.65 -15.25
N VAL A 114 -14.56 -31.41 -15.89
CA VAL A 114 -14.45 -31.16 -17.34
C VAL A 114 -14.93 -32.36 -18.15
N ARG A 115 -14.56 -33.58 -17.78
CA ARG A 115 -15.04 -34.82 -18.46
C ARG A 115 -16.56 -34.95 -18.43
N GLY A 116 -17.18 -34.57 -17.31
CA GLY A 116 -18.64 -34.62 -17.12
C GLY A 116 -19.41 -33.42 -17.69
N ALA A 117 -18.74 -32.38 -18.15
CA ALA A 117 -19.37 -31.20 -18.68
C ALA A 117 -19.63 -31.26 -20.19
N ARG A 118 -20.67 -30.59 -20.66
CA ARG A 118 -20.97 -30.40 -22.08
C ARG A 118 -20.21 -29.20 -22.65
N GLU A 119 -20.17 -28.09 -21.94
CA GLU A 119 -19.55 -26.84 -22.28
C GLU A 119 -18.80 -26.31 -21.07
N ILE A 120 -17.73 -25.55 -21.29
CA ILE A 120 -16.86 -25.01 -20.23
C ILE A 120 -16.81 -23.50 -20.37
N TYR A 121 -17.08 -22.80 -19.27
CA TYR A 121 -17.02 -21.35 -19.17
C TYR A 121 -15.87 -20.98 -18.20
N LEU A 122 -14.90 -20.24 -18.67
CA LEU A 122 -13.75 -19.76 -17.91
C LEU A 122 -14.03 -18.32 -17.45
N ALA A 123 -14.41 -18.16 -16.20
CA ALA A 123 -14.85 -16.91 -15.60
C ALA A 123 -13.83 -16.37 -14.58
N THR A 124 -12.55 -16.37 -14.98
CA THR A 124 -11.43 -15.79 -14.23
C THR A 124 -11.42 -14.27 -14.33
N ASP A 125 -10.61 -13.58 -13.52
CA ASP A 125 -10.51 -12.11 -13.49
C ASP A 125 -10.29 -11.49 -14.88
N PRO A 126 -10.70 -10.24 -15.07
CA PRO A 126 -10.61 -9.56 -16.36
C PRO A 126 -9.21 -9.07 -16.75
N ASP A 127 -8.19 -9.35 -15.94
CA ASP A 127 -6.80 -8.94 -16.21
C ASP A 127 -5.98 -10.03 -16.94
N ARG A 128 -4.76 -9.68 -17.38
CA ARG A 128 -3.84 -10.62 -18.07
C ARG A 128 -3.51 -11.87 -17.22
N GLU A 129 -3.56 -11.76 -15.89
CA GLU A 129 -3.33 -12.89 -14.98
C GLU A 129 -4.51 -13.87 -15.04
N GLY A 130 -5.75 -13.36 -15.04
CA GLY A 130 -6.97 -14.17 -15.21
C GLY A 130 -7.05 -14.82 -16.58
N GLU A 131 -6.57 -14.15 -17.65
CA GLU A 131 -6.50 -14.70 -18.99
C GLU A 131 -5.51 -15.87 -19.08
N ALA A 132 -4.32 -15.68 -18.47
CA ALA A 132 -3.34 -16.78 -18.38
C ALA A 132 -3.83 -17.95 -17.54
N ILE A 133 -4.55 -17.70 -16.44
CA ILE A 133 -5.19 -18.77 -15.65
C ILE A 133 -6.20 -19.54 -16.53
N ALA A 134 -7.03 -18.84 -17.30
CA ALA A 134 -7.98 -19.45 -18.23
C ALA A 134 -7.27 -20.35 -19.25
N TRP A 135 -6.23 -19.85 -19.90
CA TRP A 135 -5.42 -20.61 -20.85
C TRP A 135 -4.75 -21.83 -20.19
N HIS A 136 -4.19 -21.67 -19.00
CA HIS A 136 -3.61 -22.78 -18.25
C HIS A 136 -4.64 -23.85 -17.85
N LEU A 137 -5.88 -23.44 -17.57
CA LEU A 137 -6.99 -24.37 -17.26
C LEU A 137 -7.30 -25.26 -18.44
N VAL A 138 -7.40 -24.71 -19.65
CA VAL A 138 -7.65 -25.50 -20.86
C VAL A 138 -6.59 -26.61 -21.02
N HIS A 139 -5.32 -26.23 -20.96
CA HIS A 139 -4.23 -27.18 -21.13
C HIS A 139 -4.07 -28.18 -19.96
N ALA A 140 -4.32 -27.75 -18.72
CA ALA A 140 -4.13 -28.64 -17.56
C ALA A 140 -5.26 -29.64 -17.40
N THR A 141 -6.44 -29.37 -17.94
CA THR A 141 -7.64 -30.22 -17.77
C THR A 141 -8.00 -31.01 -19.02
N ASP A 142 -7.19 -30.93 -20.07
CA ASP A 142 -7.42 -31.57 -21.37
C ASP A 142 -8.80 -31.17 -21.96
N ALA A 143 -9.12 -29.85 -21.85
CA ALA A 143 -10.40 -29.28 -22.25
C ALA A 143 -10.46 -28.93 -23.75
N THR A 144 -9.38 -29.11 -24.50
CA THR A 144 -9.25 -28.69 -25.92
C THR A 144 -10.25 -29.35 -26.89
N GLU A 145 -10.81 -30.50 -26.53
CA GLU A 145 -11.81 -31.23 -27.34
C GLU A 145 -13.25 -30.74 -27.08
N LYS A 146 -13.47 -29.80 -26.19
CA LYS A 146 -14.80 -29.32 -25.80
C LYS A 146 -14.99 -27.84 -26.15
N PRO A 147 -16.25 -27.39 -26.33
CA PRO A 147 -16.54 -25.97 -26.44
C PRO A 147 -16.08 -25.25 -25.15
N VAL A 148 -15.10 -24.34 -25.29
CA VAL A 148 -14.56 -23.53 -24.21
C VAL A 148 -14.91 -22.06 -24.51
N HIS A 149 -15.46 -21.40 -23.53
CA HIS A 149 -15.89 -20.02 -23.59
C HIS A 149 -15.22 -19.19 -22.50
N ARG A 150 -14.69 -18.04 -22.84
CA ARG A 150 -14.16 -17.05 -21.92
C ARG A 150 -15.26 -16.08 -21.53
N VAL A 151 -15.45 -15.87 -20.23
CA VAL A 151 -16.47 -14.98 -19.68
C VAL A 151 -15.78 -13.91 -18.82
N VAL A 152 -16.04 -12.65 -19.14
CA VAL A 152 -15.43 -11.50 -18.49
C VAL A 152 -16.50 -10.58 -17.90
N PHE A 153 -16.33 -10.20 -16.65
CA PHE A 153 -17.18 -9.23 -15.96
C PHE A 153 -16.34 -8.37 -15.00
N HIS A 154 -16.68 -7.10 -14.93
CA HIS A 154 -15.97 -6.13 -14.08
C HIS A 154 -16.59 -5.98 -12.69
N GLU A 155 -17.77 -6.58 -12.47
CA GLU A 155 -18.47 -6.62 -11.18
C GLU A 155 -19.19 -7.96 -11.02
N ILE A 156 -19.31 -8.43 -9.78
CA ILE A 156 -19.96 -9.71 -9.48
C ILE A 156 -21.38 -9.43 -8.96
N THR A 157 -22.23 -9.02 -9.88
CA THR A 157 -23.68 -8.83 -9.69
C THR A 157 -24.45 -9.86 -10.52
N PRO A 158 -25.71 -10.21 -10.17
CA PRO A 158 -26.51 -11.14 -10.95
C PRO A 158 -26.62 -10.75 -12.42
N GLU A 159 -26.88 -9.48 -12.69
CA GLU A 159 -27.06 -8.92 -14.02
C GLU A 159 -25.78 -8.98 -14.86
N ALA A 160 -24.64 -8.58 -14.26
CA ALA A 160 -23.36 -8.58 -14.96
C ALA A 160 -22.88 -9.99 -15.29
N VAL A 161 -23.03 -10.93 -14.35
CA VAL A 161 -22.64 -12.34 -14.56
C VAL A 161 -23.54 -13.00 -15.59
N THR A 162 -24.85 -12.79 -15.54
CA THR A 162 -25.79 -13.36 -16.53
C THR A 162 -25.49 -12.84 -17.92
N ARG A 163 -25.36 -11.52 -18.07
CA ARG A 163 -25.02 -10.88 -19.35
C ARG A 163 -23.69 -11.40 -19.92
N ALA A 164 -22.69 -11.60 -19.07
CA ALA A 164 -21.39 -12.11 -19.49
C ALA A 164 -21.45 -13.58 -19.95
N ILE A 165 -22.28 -14.41 -19.33
CA ILE A 165 -22.51 -15.82 -19.74
C ILE A 165 -23.27 -15.90 -21.08
N GLU A 166 -24.15 -14.94 -21.35
CA GLU A 166 -24.89 -14.84 -22.61
C GLU A 166 -24.03 -14.32 -23.76
N ASN A 167 -22.96 -13.58 -23.45
CA ASN A 167 -22.04 -12.97 -24.43
C ASN A 167 -20.59 -13.42 -24.17
N PRO A 168 -20.29 -14.72 -24.32
CA PRO A 168 -18.94 -15.22 -24.13
C PRO A 168 -18.02 -14.84 -25.30
N ARG A 169 -16.71 -14.82 -25.05
CA ARG A 169 -15.67 -14.64 -26.08
C ARG A 169 -14.68 -15.81 -26.10
N GLU A 170 -13.72 -15.76 -26.98
CA GLU A 170 -12.54 -16.62 -26.93
C GLU A 170 -11.50 -16.10 -25.94
N ILE A 171 -10.51 -16.93 -25.61
CA ILE A 171 -9.34 -16.54 -24.83
C ILE A 171 -8.53 -15.56 -25.67
N ASP A 172 -8.20 -14.43 -25.10
CA ASP A 172 -7.35 -13.41 -25.69
C ASP A 172 -5.88 -13.80 -25.58
N MET A 173 -5.29 -14.23 -26.68
CA MET A 173 -3.92 -14.73 -26.71
C MET A 173 -2.88 -13.62 -26.53
N ASP A 174 -3.18 -12.37 -26.89
CA ASP A 174 -2.27 -11.24 -26.69
C ASP A 174 -2.10 -10.97 -25.19
N LEU A 175 -3.17 -11.04 -24.41
CA LEU A 175 -3.11 -10.96 -22.95
C LEU A 175 -2.35 -12.14 -22.33
N VAL A 176 -2.52 -13.36 -22.86
CA VAL A 176 -1.79 -14.56 -22.43
C VAL A 176 -0.31 -14.38 -22.72
N ASP A 177 0.05 -13.94 -23.91
CA ASP A 177 1.44 -13.74 -24.34
C ASP A 177 2.12 -12.63 -23.54
N ALA A 178 1.43 -11.55 -23.23
CA ALA A 178 1.93 -10.50 -22.34
C ALA A 178 2.23 -11.01 -20.93
N GLN A 179 1.37 -11.88 -20.38
CA GLN A 179 1.62 -12.51 -19.09
C GLN A 179 2.77 -13.50 -19.16
N GLN A 180 2.85 -14.32 -20.21
CA GLN A 180 3.95 -15.25 -20.43
C GLN A 180 5.28 -14.51 -20.57
N ALA A 181 5.35 -13.47 -21.40
CA ALA A 181 6.53 -12.63 -21.57
C ALA A 181 7.02 -12.06 -20.25
N ARG A 182 6.10 -11.47 -19.46
CA ARG A 182 6.41 -10.97 -18.11
C ARG A 182 6.97 -12.08 -17.22
N ARG A 183 6.31 -13.25 -17.19
CA ARG A 183 6.70 -14.37 -16.34
C ARG A 183 8.08 -14.89 -16.70
N ILE A 184 8.39 -14.96 -18.00
CA ILE A 184 9.69 -15.39 -18.53
C ILE A 184 10.76 -14.33 -18.20
N LEU A 185 10.52 -13.05 -18.46
CA LEU A 185 11.44 -11.97 -18.11
C LEU A 185 11.81 -11.98 -16.62
N ASP A 186 10.82 -12.05 -15.74
CA ASP A 186 11.06 -12.10 -14.31
C ASP A 186 11.81 -13.38 -13.89
N ARG A 187 11.60 -14.48 -14.61
CA ARG A 187 12.36 -15.74 -14.44
C ARG A 187 13.81 -15.59 -14.87
N LEU A 188 14.07 -15.07 -16.03
CA LEU A 188 15.43 -14.86 -16.57
C LEU A 188 16.26 -13.98 -15.63
N VAL A 189 15.71 -12.82 -15.23
CA VAL A 189 16.37 -11.90 -14.29
C VAL A 189 16.58 -12.54 -12.92
N GLY A 190 15.50 -13.11 -12.34
CA GLY A 190 15.55 -13.67 -10.99
C GLY A 190 16.50 -14.86 -10.86
N TYR A 191 16.49 -15.77 -11.82
CA TYR A 191 17.34 -16.97 -11.81
C TYR A 191 18.75 -16.73 -12.35
N GLY A 192 18.95 -15.69 -13.14
CA GLY A 192 20.30 -15.25 -13.55
C GLY A 192 21.02 -14.56 -12.39
N ILE A 193 20.41 -13.53 -11.82
CA ILE A 193 21.09 -12.65 -10.86
C ILE A 193 21.06 -13.19 -9.41
N SER A 194 19.97 -13.82 -8.95
CA SER A 194 19.88 -14.25 -7.54
C SER A 194 20.97 -15.26 -7.13
N PRO A 195 21.34 -16.26 -7.94
CA PRO A 195 22.45 -17.15 -7.61
C PRO A 195 23.80 -16.43 -7.50
N LEU A 196 24.02 -15.39 -8.30
CA LEU A 196 25.22 -14.57 -8.23
C LEU A 196 25.26 -13.80 -6.90
N LEU A 197 24.16 -13.22 -6.47
CA LEU A 197 24.05 -12.61 -5.14
C LEU A 197 24.30 -13.62 -4.01
N TRP A 198 23.86 -14.88 -4.16
CA TRP A 198 24.13 -15.92 -3.15
C TRP A 198 25.61 -16.28 -3.06
N LYS A 199 26.30 -16.33 -4.19
CA LYS A 199 27.74 -16.65 -4.26
C LYS A 199 28.61 -15.51 -3.74
N LYS A 200 28.19 -14.26 -4.02
CA LYS A 200 29.03 -13.07 -3.80
C LYS A 200 28.68 -12.29 -2.52
N VAL A 201 27.43 -12.37 -2.04
CA VAL A 201 26.95 -11.62 -0.87
C VAL A 201 26.42 -12.58 0.21
N LYS A 202 25.19 -13.10 0.02
CA LYS A 202 24.53 -13.95 1.03
C LYS A 202 23.44 -14.82 0.41
N ARG A 203 23.36 -16.08 0.86
CA ARG A 203 22.29 -17.00 0.43
C ARG A 203 20.91 -16.49 0.86
N GLY A 204 19.92 -16.61 -0.04
CA GLY A 204 18.53 -16.22 0.20
C GLY A 204 18.17 -14.82 -0.28
N LEU A 205 19.13 -14.05 -0.81
CA LEU A 205 18.85 -12.78 -1.48
C LEU A 205 18.15 -13.04 -2.82
N SER A 206 17.43 -12.06 -3.32
CA SER A 206 16.81 -12.11 -4.64
C SER A 206 16.87 -10.76 -5.32
N ALA A 207 17.11 -10.79 -6.61
CA ALA A 207 16.92 -9.66 -7.49
C ALA A 207 15.68 -9.89 -8.35
N GLY A 208 14.91 -8.84 -8.56
CA GLY A 208 13.76 -8.85 -9.46
C GLY A 208 13.63 -7.46 -10.08
N ARG A 209 13.28 -7.38 -11.34
CA ARG A 209 13.28 -6.15 -12.13
C ARG A 209 12.54 -5.00 -11.43
N VAL A 210 11.25 -5.18 -11.19
CA VAL A 210 10.41 -4.17 -10.52
C VAL A 210 10.79 -3.97 -9.04
N GLN A 211 11.17 -5.05 -8.34
CA GLN A 211 11.55 -4.99 -6.93
C GLN A 211 12.83 -4.19 -6.71
N THR A 212 13.83 -4.38 -7.57
CA THR A 212 15.12 -3.69 -7.45
C THR A 212 14.98 -2.22 -7.85
N ALA A 213 14.18 -1.89 -8.88
CA ALA A 213 13.87 -0.51 -9.21
C ALA A 213 13.15 0.20 -8.04
N ALA A 214 12.20 -0.47 -7.39
CA ALA A 214 11.54 0.08 -6.20
C ALA A 214 12.49 0.26 -5.01
N LEU A 215 13.43 -0.69 -4.80
CA LEU A 215 14.48 -0.55 -3.78
C LEU A 215 15.37 0.65 -4.07
N ARG A 216 15.78 0.82 -5.33
CA ARG A 216 16.62 1.95 -5.79
C ARG A 216 15.98 3.29 -5.47
N ILE A 217 14.69 3.47 -5.75
CA ILE A 217 13.94 4.70 -5.42
C ILE A 217 14.03 5.01 -3.91
N VAL A 218 13.87 3.98 -3.06
CA VAL A 218 13.93 4.16 -1.60
C VAL A 218 15.35 4.49 -1.13
N VAL A 219 16.37 3.82 -1.70
CA VAL A 219 17.79 4.06 -1.37
C VAL A 219 18.25 5.44 -1.84
N GLU A 220 17.89 5.85 -3.05
CA GLU A 220 18.24 7.18 -3.58
C GLU A 220 17.63 8.29 -2.73
N ARG A 221 16.37 8.12 -2.27
CA ARG A 221 15.74 9.06 -1.35
C ARG A 221 16.48 9.15 -0.01
N GLU A 222 16.93 8.04 0.54
CA GLU A 222 17.68 8.08 1.81
C GLU A 222 19.02 8.81 1.64
N ARG A 223 19.71 8.61 0.52
CA ARG A 223 20.94 9.34 0.17
C ARG A 223 20.71 10.85 -0.04
N GLU A 224 19.57 11.20 -0.66
CA GLU A 224 19.17 12.61 -0.75
C GLU A 224 18.99 13.23 0.64
N ILE A 225 18.40 12.50 1.58
CA ILE A 225 18.21 12.94 2.97
C ILE A 225 19.54 13.05 3.70
N GLU A 226 20.42 12.04 3.57
CA GLU A 226 21.75 12.03 4.21
C GLU A 226 22.68 13.12 3.69
N ALA A 227 22.59 13.45 2.39
CA ALA A 227 23.38 14.50 1.76
C ALA A 227 22.80 15.90 1.95
N PHE A 228 21.57 15.99 2.46
CA PHE A 228 20.87 17.28 2.58
C PHE A 228 21.52 18.16 3.65
N GLN A 229 21.75 19.41 3.28
CA GLN A 229 22.23 20.42 4.21
C GLN A 229 21.13 21.47 4.43
N PRO A 230 20.66 21.63 5.67
CA PRO A 230 19.68 22.66 5.99
C PRO A 230 20.22 24.05 5.70
N VAL A 231 19.45 24.85 4.95
CA VAL A 231 19.74 26.26 4.69
C VAL A 231 18.78 27.08 5.54
N GLU A 232 19.35 28.01 6.28
CA GLU A 232 18.59 28.98 7.08
C GLU A 232 17.84 29.96 6.17
N TYR A 233 16.62 30.26 6.53
CA TYR A 233 15.84 31.37 5.99
C TYR A 233 14.87 31.88 7.04
N TRP A 234 14.40 33.11 6.85
CA TRP A 234 13.49 33.73 7.78
C TRP A 234 12.18 34.10 7.12
N SER A 235 11.13 34.14 7.92
CA SER A 235 9.86 34.74 7.55
C SER A 235 9.52 35.88 8.50
N LEU A 236 8.81 36.85 8.00
CA LEU A 236 8.26 37.93 8.79
C LEU A 236 6.76 38.03 8.56
N GLU A 237 6.00 37.77 9.61
CA GLU A 237 4.56 37.92 9.60
C GLU A 237 4.13 39.08 10.46
N ALA A 238 2.97 39.68 10.15
CA ALA A 238 2.37 40.74 10.91
C ALA A 238 0.92 40.32 11.30
N ASP A 239 0.64 40.36 12.60
CA ASP A 239 -0.72 40.35 13.09
C ASP A 239 -1.29 41.75 13.07
N LEU A 240 -2.33 41.95 12.29
CA LEU A 240 -2.96 43.24 12.02
C LEU A 240 -4.42 43.23 12.44
N SER A 241 -4.96 44.39 12.77
CA SER A 241 -6.39 44.54 13.02
C SER A 241 -6.97 45.77 12.30
N LYS A 242 -8.25 45.69 12.02
CA LYS A 242 -9.03 46.88 11.65
C LYS A 242 -9.03 47.87 12.81
N ILE A 243 -9.11 49.15 12.48
CA ILE A 243 -9.30 50.22 13.46
C ILE A 243 -10.78 50.21 13.91
N VAL A 244 -11.03 49.68 15.10
CA VAL A 244 -12.39 49.52 15.67
C VAL A 244 -12.49 50.27 17.01
N LYS A 245 -13.69 50.65 17.40
CA LYS A 245 -13.92 51.22 18.75
C LYS A 245 -13.85 50.07 19.78
N GLY A 246 -12.83 50.12 20.65
CA GLY A 246 -12.56 49.09 21.67
C GLY A 246 -11.55 48.04 21.23
N GLU A 247 -11.45 46.94 21.98
CA GLU A 247 -10.50 45.84 21.64
C GLU A 247 -10.94 45.12 20.39
N PRO A 248 -10.01 44.85 19.42
CA PRO A 248 -10.31 44.14 18.21
C PRO A 248 -10.65 42.66 18.52
N LYS A 249 -11.73 42.18 17.95
CA LYS A 249 -12.14 40.76 18.06
C LYS A 249 -11.44 39.92 16.98
N LYS A 250 -11.39 38.62 17.17
CA LYS A 250 -10.79 37.69 16.20
C LYS A 250 -11.28 37.89 14.75
N ARG A 251 -12.53 38.29 14.56
CA ARG A 251 -13.11 38.59 13.24
C ARG A 251 -12.59 39.89 12.61
N ASP A 252 -11.91 40.76 13.37
CA ASP A 252 -11.36 42.04 12.92
C ASP A 252 -9.84 41.93 12.69
N MET A 253 -9.25 40.77 12.93
CA MET A 253 -7.82 40.46 12.84
C MET A 253 -7.48 39.72 11.56
N LEU A 254 -6.30 39.97 11.02
CA LEU A 254 -5.74 39.21 9.90
C LEU A 254 -4.23 39.09 10.09
N ARG A 255 -3.69 37.96 9.63
CA ARG A 255 -2.25 37.71 9.56
C ARG A 255 -1.76 37.89 8.13
N ALA A 256 -0.72 38.62 7.94
CA ALA A 256 -0.11 38.88 6.65
C ALA A 256 1.40 38.55 6.70
N SER A 257 1.92 37.90 5.67
CA SER A 257 3.34 37.57 5.53
C SER A 257 4.03 38.59 4.62
N LEU A 258 5.26 38.98 4.92
CA LEU A 258 6.08 39.87 4.08
C LEU A 258 6.27 39.20 2.70
N HIS A 259 5.88 39.93 1.64
CA HIS A 259 5.89 39.39 0.28
C HIS A 259 6.84 40.13 -0.65
N HIS A 260 6.92 41.48 -0.55
CA HIS A 260 7.85 42.28 -1.33
C HIS A 260 8.51 43.38 -0.47
N ILE A 261 9.74 43.69 -0.84
CA ILE A 261 10.53 44.82 -0.35
C ILE A 261 10.86 45.68 -1.56
N ALA A 262 10.46 46.95 -1.54
CA ALA A 262 10.65 47.89 -2.66
C ALA A 262 10.25 47.27 -4.04
N GLY A 263 9.13 46.55 -4.08
CA GLY A 263 8.61 45.92 -5.29
C GLY A 263 9.26 44.60 -5.72
N LYS A 264 10.34 44.15 -5.06
CA LYS A 264 11.00 42.87 -5.31
C LYS A 264 10.50 41.81 -4.30
N LYS A 265 10.47 40.58 -4.71
CA LYS A 265 10.13 39.45 -3.81
C LYS A 265 11.04 39.48 -2.58
N ALA A 266 10.46 39.41 -1.40
CA ALA A 266 11.20 39.35 -0.16
C ALA A 266 11.92 38.01 -0.02
N GLU A 267 13.24 38.07 0.23
CA GLU A 267 14.08 36.93 0.54
C GLU A 267 14.86 37.25 1.79
N LEU A 268 14.58 36.62 2.89
CA LEU A 268 15.19 36.87 4.19
C LEU A 268 16.11 35.67 4.51
N SER A 269 17.41 35.92 4.41
CA SER A 269 18.42 34.88 4.57
C SER A 269 19.04 34.83 5.98
N THR A 270 18.96 35.93 6.74
CA THR A 270 19.57 36.04 8.06
C THR A 270 18.66 36.74 9.07
N GLY A 271 18.89 36.45 10.36
CA GLY A 271 18.20 37.15 11.44
C GLY A 271 18.50 38.64 11.50
N GLU A 272 19.71 39.07 11.17
CA GLU A 272 20.13 40.47 11.15
C GLU A 272 19.30 41.26 10.12
N GLN A 273 19.22 40.75 8.88
CA GLN A 273 18.41 41.35 7.82
C GLN A 273 16.93 41.45 8.24
N THR A 274 16.41 40.40 8.90
CA THR A 274 15.03 40.39 9.37
C THR A 274 14.81 41.41 10.48
N GLN A 275 15.77 41.55 11.40
CA GLN A 275 15.70 42.48 12.51
C GLN A 275 15.80 43.95 12.03
N GLU A 276 16.60 44.24 11.00
CA GLU A 276 16.66 45.58 10.38
C GLU A 276 15.26 45.97 9.82
N ILE A 277 14.56 45.05 9.18
CA ILE A 277 13.20 45.28 8.67
C ILE A 277 12.20 45.47 9.81
N VAL A 278 12.31 44.67 10.87
CA VAL A 278 11.47 44.84 12.08
C VAL A 278 11.67 46.25 12.67
N GLN A 279 12.92 46.73 12.76
CA GLN A 279 13.22 48.10 13.23
C GLN A 279 12.68 49.17 12.27
N ALA A 280 12.79 48.96 10.96
CA ALA A 280 12.26 49.90 9.95
C ALA A 280 10.71 49.94 9.96
N LEU A 281 10.07 48.96 10.50
CA LEU A 281 8.61 48.88 10.66
C LEU A 281 8.13 49.37 12.04
N ASP A 282 9.03 49.77 12.92
CA ASP A 282 8.64 50.40 14.20
C ASP A 282 8.00 51.76 13.93
N GLY A 283 6.81 52.01 14.45
CA GLY A 283 6.01 53.19 14.15
C GLY A 283 5.50 53.33 12.71
N ALA A 284 5.64 52.29 11.87
CA ALA A 284 5.18 52.30 10.49
C ALA A 284 3.65 52.40 10.37
N SER A 285 3.20 53.03 9.30
CA SER A 285 1.79 53.02 8.88
C SER A 285 1.49 51.77 8.06
N TRP A 286 0.29 51.21 8.27
CA TRP A 286 -0.20 50.01 7.59
C TRP A 286 -1.48 50.33 6.83
N ARG A 287 -1.43 50.25 5.51
CA ARG A 287 -2.54 50.61 4.62
C ARG A 287 -2.84 49.49 3.64
N VAL A 288 -4.11 49.16 3.48
CA VAL A 288 -4.55 48.20 2.44
C VAL A 288 -4.25 48.82 1.06
N ALA A 289 -3.33 48.23 0.33
CA ALA A 289 -2.88 48.70 -0.97
C ALA A 289 -3.70 48.13 -2.13
N ASP A 290 -4.16 46.86 -1.99
CA ASP A 290 -4.95 46.17 -3.01
C ASP A 290 -5.81 45.06 -2.36
N VAL A 291 -7.01 44.85 -2.91
CA VAL A 291 -7.91 43.77 -2.52
C VAL A 291 -8.42 43.07 -3.77
N VAL A 292 -7.95 41.87 -3.99
CA VAL A 292 -8.35 41.02 -5.14
C VAL A 292 -9.24 39.91 -4.67
N LYS A 293 -10.47 39.89 -5.15
CA LYS A 293 -11.44 38.80 -4.93
C LYS A 293 -11.55 37.99 -6.21
N ARG A 294 -11.39 36.67 -6.10
CA ARG A 294 -11.44 35.77 -7.25
C ARG A 294 -12.25 34.54 -6.91
N GLU A 295 -13.26 34.24 -7.73
CA GLU A 295 -13.93 32.95 -7.71
C GLU A 295 -12.99 31.87 -8.29
N THR A 296 -12.83 30.80 -7.58
CA THR A 296 -12.07 29.60 -8.02
C THR A 296 -12.98 28.38 -7.97
N ARG A 297 -12.99 27.61 -9.04
CA ARG A 297 -13.76 26.36 -9.11
C ARG A 297 -12.81 25.18 -8.97
N ARG A 298 -13.03 24.35 -7.93
CA ARG A 298 -12.27 23.13 -7.71
C ARG A 298 -13.02 21.94 -8.27
N LYS A 299 -12.42 21.31 -9.29
CA LYS A 299 -12.94 20.07 -9.89
C LYS A 299 -12.79 18.89 -8.93
N PRO A 300 -13.76 17.97 -8.92
CA PRO A 300 -13.60 16.70 -8.21
C PRO A 300 -12.49 15.85 -8.83
N GLN A 301 -11.91 14.99 -8.01
CA GLN A 301 -10.91 14.04 -8.48
C GLN A 301 -11.60 12.85 -9.15
N ALA A 302 -10.89 12.20 -10.10
CA ALA A 302 -11.36 10.99 -10.77
C ALA A 302 -11.75 9.88 -9.77
N PRO A 303 -12.60 8.93 -10.14
CA PRO A 303 -12.83 7.70 -9.40
C PRO A 303 -11.50 6.96 -9.14
N PHE A 304 -11.48 6.04 -8.19
CA PHE A 304 -10.25 5.35 -7.85
C PHE A 304 -9.73 4.41 -8.94
N THR A 305 -8.43 4.51 -9.19
CA THR A 305 -7.60 3.42 -9.72
C THR A 305 -7.03 2.62 -8.54
N THR A 306 -6.39 1.49 -8.82
CA THR A 306 -5.67 0.70 -7.78
C THR A 306 -4.68 1.55 -7.02
N SER A 307 -3.86 2.32 -7.71
CA SER A 307 -2.82 3.17 -7.11
C SER A 307 -3.44 4.24 -6.21
N THR A 308 -4.42 4.99 -6.71
CA THR A 308 -5.04 6.08 -5.95
C THR A 308 -5.85 5.55 -4.76
N LEU A 309 -6.48 4.36 -4.86
CA LEU A 309 -7.13 3.70 -3.73
C LEU A 309 -6.12 3.32 -2.63
N GLN A 310 -4.98 2.73 -3.02
CA GLN A 310 -3.92 2.37 -2.09
C GLN A 310 -3.37 3.59 -1.36
N GLN A 311 -3.15 4.68 -2.08
CA GLN A 311 -2.67 5.96 -1.52
C GLN A 311 -3.66 6.53 -0.49
N GLU A 312 -4.93 6.69 -0.87
CA GLU A 312 -5.93 7.28 0.02
C GLU A 312 -6.29 6.37 1.21
N ALA A 313 -6.31 5.05 1.03
CA ALA A 313 -6.50 4.11 2.13
C ALA A 313 -5.34 4.14 3.13
N SER A 314 -4.11 4.34 2.65
CA SER A 314 -2.96 4.53 3.52
C SER A 314 -3.04 5.85 4.31
N ARG A 315 -3.38 6.96 3.65
CA ARG A 315 -3.48 8.30 4.26
C ARG A 315 -4.61 8.37 5.29
N LYS A 316 -5.83 8.00 4.89
CA LYS A 316 -7.05 8.19 5.68
C LYS A 316 -7.37 7.05 6.64
N LEU A 317 -7.12 5.81 6.23
CA LEU A 317 -7.52 4.63 6.99
C LEU A 317 -6.36 3.99 7.75
N ASN A 318 -5.12 4.40 7.48
CA ASN A 318 -3.89 3.77 7.96
C ASN A 318 -3.81 2.27 7.59
N PHE A 319 -4.28 1.93 6.39
CA PHE A 319 -4.14 0.59 5.86
C PHE A 319 -2.84 0.48 5.07
N SER A 320 -2.10 -0.62 5.24
CA SER A 320 -1.00 -0.94 4.32
C SER A 320 -1.57 -1.26 2.94
N VAL A 321 -0.75 -1.07 1.91
CA VAL A 321 -1.11 -1.37 0.51
C VAL A 321 -1.65 -2.81 0.39
N ARG A 322 -0.97 -3.78 0.99
CA ARG A 322 -1.41 -5.18 1.01
C ARG A 322 -2.77 -5.38 1.69
N ARG A 323 -2.99 -4.72 2.84
CA ARG A 323 -4.26 -4.81 3.56
C ARG A 323 -5.41 -4.22 2.74
N THR A 324 -5.16 -3.09 2.08
CA THR A 324 -6.14 -2.45 1.20
C THR A 324 -6.59 -3.40 0.10
N MET A 325 -5.63 -4.05 -0.59
CA MET A 325 -5.96 -4.97 -1.67
C MET A 325 -6.68 -6.23 -1.20
N ASN A 326 -6.33 -6.77 -0.03
CA ASN A 326 -7.05 -7.93 0.52
C ASN A 326 -8.52 -7.60 0.82
N ILE A 327 -8.79 -6.43 1.44
CA ILE A 327 -10.15 -6.00 1.74
C ILE A 327 -10.92 -5.68 0.45
N ALA A 328 -10.28 -5.04 -0.53
CA ALA A 328 -10.89 -4.77 -1.82
C ALA A 328 -11.28 -6.07 -2.55
N GLN A 329 -10.44 -7.10 -2.48
CA GLN A 329 -10.74 -8.43 -3.03
C GLN A 329 -11.99 -9.04 -2.36
N GLU A 330 -12.10 -8.95 -1.03
CA GLU A 330 -13.28 -9.44 -0.30
C GLU A 330 -14.56 -8.69 -0.75
N LEU A 331 -14.50 -7.36 -0.89
CA LEU A 331 -15.62 -6.53 -1.34
C LEU A 331 -16.04 -6.85 -2.79
N TYR A 332 -15.09 -7.17 -3.65
CA TYR A 332 -15.33 -7.56 -5.03
C TYR A 332 -15.91 -8.97 -5.16
N GLU A 333 -15.35 -9.97 -4.44
CA GLU A 333 -15.73 -11.38 -4.59
C GLU A 333 -17.11 -11.70 -4.03
N GLY A 334 -17.58 -10.91 -3.06
CA GLY A 334 -18.96 -11.01 -2.57
C GLY A 334 -19.12 -10.88 -1.06
N ILE A 335 -20.07 -10.05 -0.70
CA ILE A 335 -20.54 -9.78 0.68
C ILE A 335 -21.95 -10.34 0.80
N ASP A 336 -22.26 -10.92 1.95
CA ASP A 336 -23.61 -11.37 2.26
C ASP A 336 -24.51 -10.19 2.66
N LEU A 337 -25.47 -9.88 1.82
CA LEU A 337 -26.42 -8.79 1.99
C LEU A 337 -27.77 -9.27 2.55
N GLY A 338 -27.79 -10.39 3.25
CA GLY A 338 -29.00 -10.95 3.83
C GLY A 338 -29.99 -11.44 2.76
N ALA A 339 -31.18 -10.81 2.71
CA ALA A 339 -32.23 -11.21 1.75
C ALA A 339 -31.82 -11.03 0.28
N GLU A 340 -30.95 -10.09 -0.03
CA GLU A 340 -30.41 -9.87 -1.38
C GLU A 340 -29.34 -10.90 -1.77
N GLY A 341 -28.93 -11.76 -0.86
CA GLY A 341 -27.90 -12.78 -1.08
C GLY A 341 -26.48 -12.22 -1.07
N THR A 342 -25.53 -13.02 -1.56
CA THR A 342 -24.12 -12.61 -1.63
C THR A 342 -23.84 -11.94 -2.97
N GLN A 343 -23.30 -10.71 -2.95
CA GLN A 343 -22.97 -9.93 -4.15
C GLN A 343 -21.64 -9.22 -4.00
N GLY A 344 -20.95 -8.98 -5.11
CA GLY A 344 -19.83 -8.03 -5.16
C GLY A 344 -20.35 -6.61 -4.96
N VAL A 345 -19.73 -5.86 -4.05
CA VAL A 345 -20.18 -4.51 -3.70
C VAL A 345 -19.33 -3.41 -4.30
N ILE A 346 -18.19 -3.78 -4.92
CA ILE A 346 -17.36 -2.89 -5.72
C ILE A 346 -17.00 -3.53 -7.06
N THR A 347 -16.59 -2.73 -8.02
CA THR A 347 -16.01 -3.19 -9.29
C THR A 347 -14.63 -3.78 -9.09
N TYR A 348 -14.07 -4.40 -10.13
CA TYR A 348 -12.74 -5.02 -10.09
C TYR A 348 -11.67 -4.04 -9.63
N MET A 349 -10.89 -4.44 -8.64
CA MET A 349 -9.98 -3.53 -7.92
C MET A 349 -8.57 -3.42 -8.52
N ARG A 350 -8.20 -4.23 -9.51
CA ARG A 350 -6.93 -4.12 -10.22
C ARG A 350 -7.15 -3.42 -11.54
N THR A 351 -7.17 -2.09 -11.52
CA THR A 351 -7.40 -1.25 -12.68
C THR A 351 -6.60 0.04 -12.60
N ASP A 352 -6.14 0.51 -13.72
CA ASP A 352 -5.56 1.83 -13.92
C ASP A 352 -6.51 2.78 -14.67
N SER A 353 -7.71 2.27 -15.04
CA SER A 353 -8.74 3.03 -15.69
C SER A 353 -9.53 3.92 -14.72
N VAL A 354 -9.93 5.09 -15.20
CA VAL A 354 -10.86 6.01 -14.52
C VAL A 354 -12.24 6.05 -15.21
N ASN A 355 -12.47 5.17 -16.19
CA ASN A 355 -13.71 5.09 -16.92
C ASN A 355 -14.85 4.57 -16.02
N VAL A 356 -16.05 5.06 -16.26
CA VAL A 356 -17.27 4.65 -15.56
C VAL A 356 -18.35 4.38 -16.61
N SER A 357 -19.06 3.27 -16.46
CA SER A 357 -20.19 2.94 -17.36
C SER A 357 -21.30 4.00 -17.25
N ASP A 358 -22.02 4.21 -18.35
CA ASP A 358 -23.07 5.22 -18.40
C ASP A 358 -24.22 4.89 -17.44
N SER A 359 -24.52 3.60 -17.25
CA SER A 359 -25.50 3.16 -16.26
C SER A 359 -25.11 3.54 -14.83
N ALA A 360 -23.82 3.38 -14.46
CA ALA A 360 -23.33 3.77 -13.14
C ALA A 360 -23.30 5.30 -12.94
N LYS A 361 -22.95 6.06 -14.00
CA LYS A 361 -23.04 7.53 -13.97
C LYS A 361 -24.48 7.98 -13.73
N GLN A 362 -25.44 7.39 -14.46
CA GLN A 362 -26.85 7.74 -14.31
C GLN A 362 -27.36 7.40 -12.90
N ALA A 363 -27.08 6.20 -12.40
CA ALA A 363 -27.47 5.81 -11.04
C ALA A 363 -26.86 6.73 -9.95
N ALA A 364 -25.60 7.15 -10.13
CA ALA A 364 -24.97 8.09 -9.22
C ALA A 364 -25.67 9.46 -9.24
N ARG A 365 -26.00 9.99 -10.41
CA ARG A 365 -26.68 11.27 -10.58
C ARG A 365 -28.08 11.28 -9.90
N GLU A 366 -28.83 10.19 -10.01
CA GLU A 366 -30.11 10.03 -9.33
C GLU A 366 -29.96 10.06 -7.80
N VAL A 367 -28.94 9.34 -7.28
CA VAL A 367 -28.65 9.34 -5.84
C VAL A 367 -28.21 10.74 -5.37
N ILE A 368 -27.33 11.41 -6.12
CA ILE A 368 -26.86 12.77 -5.80
C ILE A 368 -28.03 13.74 -5.73
N GLY A 369 -28.88 13.77 -6.78
CA GLY A 369 -30.00 14.69 -6.84
C GLY A 369 -31.01 14.47 -5.71
N ARG A 370 -31.25 13.22 -5.33
CA ARG A 370 -32.15 12.87 -4.22
C ARG A 370 -31.58 13.20 -2.84
N THR A 371 -30.25 13.02 -2.66
CA THR A 371 -29.61 13.09 -1.33
C THR A 371 -29.09 14.48 -1.01
N PHE A 372 -28.54 15.19 -2.00
CA PHE A 372 -27.86 16.48 -1.80
C PHE A 372 -28.59 17.65 -2.47
N GLY A 373 -29.44 17.39 -3.45
CA GLY A 373 -30.14 18.39 -4.20
C GLY A 373 -29.72 18.48 -5.68
N PRO A 374 -30.58 19.04 -6.55
CA PRO A 374 -30.31 19.12 -7.98
C PRO A 374 -29.09 20.00 -8.32
N GLU A 375 -28.75 20.98 -7.48
CA GLU A 375 -27.61 21.86 -7.65
C GLU A 375 -26.25 21.15 -7.53
N TYR A 376 -26.22 19.97 -6.89
CA TYR A 376 -25.03 19.13 -6.79
C TYR A 376 -24.83 18.23 -8.02
N VAL A 377 -25.80 18.19 -8.94
CA VAL A 377 -25.74 17.38 -10.15
C VAL A 377 -25.23 18.23 -11.31
N PRO A 378 -24.01 17.99 -11.85
CA PRO A 378 -23.48 18.78 -12.96
C PRO A 378 -24.35 18.61 -14.22
N ALA A 379 -24.45 19.66 -15.03
CA ALA A 379 -25.27 19.64 -16.25
C ALA A 379 -24.86 18.52 -17.22
N ARG A 380 -23.55 18.22 -17.28
CA ARG A 380 -22.97 17.10 -18.04
C ARG A 380 -22.16 16.22 -17.10
N PRO A 381 -22.20 14.89 -17.27
CA PRO A 381 -21.35 14.00 -16.49
C PRO A 381 -19.88 14.37 -16.61
N PRO A 382 -19.12 14.43 -15.51
CA PRO A 382 -17.68 14.69 -15.56
C PRO A 382 -16.95 13.62 -16.38
N VAL A 383 -15.97 14.05 -17.19
CA VAL A 383 -15.11 13.18 -17.99
C VAL A 383 -13.72 13.23 -17.43
N TYR A 384 -13.13 12.07 -17.21
CA TYR A 384 -11.76 11.90 -16.71
C TYR A 384 -10.94 11.18 -17.76
N THR A 385 -9.69 11.60 -17.94
CA THR A 385 -8.74 10.95 -18.84
C THR A 385 -7.72 10.16 -18.03
N THR A 386 -7.47 8.94 -18.47
CA THR A 386 -6.43 8.09 -17.87
C THR A 386 -5.05 8.64 -18.23
N ARG A 387 -4.17 8.76 -17.25
CA ARG A 387 -2.79 9.26 -17.45
C ARG A 387 -1.83 8.19 -17.95
N SER A 388 -2.14 6.94 -17.73
CA SER A 388 -1.31 5.81 -18.16
C SER A 388 -1.47 5.56 -19.65
N LYS A 389 -0.38 5.62 -20.43
CA LYS A 389 -0.37 5.36 -21.87
C LYS A 389 -0.72 3.91 -22.24
N GLY A 390 -0.65 2.97 -21.32
CA GLY A 390 -0.96 1.55 -21.50
C GLY A 390 -2.20 1.09 -20.72
N ALA A 391 -3.06 2.04 -20.28
CA ALA A 391 -4.28 1.67 -19.58
C ALA A 391 -5.18 0.85 -20.49
N GLN A 392 -5.59 -0.32 -20.03
CA GLN A 392 -6.61 -1.12 -20.73
C GLN A 392 -7.93 -0.37 -20.64
N GLU A 393 -8.30 0.34 -21.70
CA GLU A 393 -9.53 1.14 -21.78
C GLU A 393 -10.82 0.33 -21.51
N ALA A 394 -10.74 -0.99 -21.63
CA ALA A 394 -11.83 -1.91 -21.35
C ALA A 394 -12.20 -2.03 -19.86
N HIS A 395 -11.31 -1.57 -18.95
CA HIS A 395 -11.57 -1.66 -17.51
C HIS A 395 -12.33 -0.44 -17.00
N GLU A 396 -13.16 -0.67 -15.97
CA GLU A 396 -13.80 0.40 -15.20
C GLU A 396 -12.92 0.81 -14.00
N ALA A 397 -13.16 2.04 -13.52
CA ALA A 397 -12.65 2.52 -12.25
C ALA A 397 -13.22 1.72 -11.06
N ILE A 398 -12.56 1.79 -9.90
CA ILE A 398 -13.05 1.19 -8.66
C ILE A 398 -14.19 2.04 -8.12
N ARG A 399 -15.39 1.47 -8.11
CA ARG A 399 -16.62 2.12 -7.67
C ARG A 399 -17.55 1.14 -6.95
N PRO A 400 -18.56 1.60 -6.21
CA PRO A 400 -19.64 0.73 -5.73
C PRO A 400 -20.43 0.16 -6.94
N THR A 401 -20.83 -1.09 -6.86
CA THR A 401 -21.67 -1.73 -7.90
C THR A 401 -23.05 -1.08 -7.96
N VAL A 402 -23.60 -0.72 -6.80
CA VAL A 402 -24.89 -0.04 -6.65
C VAL A 402 -24.70 1.25 -5.85
N PRO A 403 -24.68 2.43 -6.50
CA PRO A 403 -24.46 3.71 -5.81
C PRO A 403 -25.49 4.03 -4.71
N ALA A 404 -26.69 3.51 -4.82
CA ALA A 404 -27.73 3.69 -3.81
C ALA A 404 -27.48 2.97 -2.47
N ARG A 405 -26.56 2.01 -2.44
CA ARG A 405 -26.11 1.35 -1.20
C ARG A 405 -25.09 2.26 -0.50
N ASP A 406 -25.56 3.25 0.22
CA ASP A 406 -24.72 4.16 1.00
C ASP A 406 -24.03 3.42 2.17
N PRO A 407 -22.95 4.01 2.75
CA PRO A 407 -22.23 3.39 3.86
C PRO A 407 -23.08 3.08 5.09
N GLY A 408 -24.15 3.84 5.34
CA GLY A 408 -25.08 3.61 6.46
C GLY A 408 -25.85 2.31 6.26
N SER A 409 -26.42 2.11 5.07
CA SER A 409 -27.15 0.90 4.70
C SER A 409 -26.26 -0.35 4.68
N MET A 410 -24.97 -0.18 4.37
CA MET A 410 -23.99 -1.28 4.30
C MET A 410 -23.40 -1.67 5.66
N LYS A 411 -23.58 -0.85 6.71
CA LYS A 411 -23.01 -1.07 8.05
C LYS A 411 -23.38 -2.42 8.67
N PRO A 412 -24.60 -2.95 8.55
CA PRO A 412 -24.95 -4.27 9.09
C PRO A 412 -24.24 -5.44 8.39
N HIS A 413 -23.80 -5.26 7.14
CA HIS A 413 -23.28 -6.31 6.28
C HIS A 413 -21.74 -6.36 6.21
N LEU A 414 -21.07 -5.29 6.62
CA LEU A 414 -19.63 -5.11 6.50
C LEU A 414 -18.93 -5.13 7.85
N SER A 415 -17.80 -5.84 7.92
CA SER A 415 -16.89 -5.69 9.06
C SER A 415 -16.32 -4.27 9.13
N GLY A 416 -15.84 -3.82 10.30
CA GLY A 416 -15.30 -2.49 10.46
C GLY A 416 -14.27 -2.06 9.41
N PRO A 417 -13.24 -2.89 9.09
CA PRO A 417 -12.29 -2.57 8.02
C PRO A 417 -12.92 -2.51 6.63
N GLN A 418 -13.84 -3.42 6.32
CA GLN A 418 -14.56 -3.45 5.04
C GLN A 418 -15.44 -2.19 4.88
N LEU A 419 -16.18 -1.81 5.92
CA LEU A 419 -17.00 -0.61 5.92
C LEU A 419 -16.16 0.64 5.68
N ARG A 420 -15.02 0.78 6.34
CA ARG A 420 -14.12 1.93 6.16
C ARG A 420 -13.62 2.04 4.73
N LEU A 421 -13.19 0.93 4.12
CA LEU A 421 -12.73 0.94 2.73
C LEU A 421 -13.88 1.19 1.75
N TYR A 422 -15.03 0.55 1.95
CA TYR A 422 -16.24 0.78 1.15
C TYR A 422 -16.69 2.24 1.21
N THR A 423 -16.73 2.82 2.42
CA THR A 423 -17.05 4.25 2.59
C THR A 423 -16.12 5.14 1.78
N LEU A 424 -14.82 4.89 1.84
CA LEU A 424 -13.82 5.65 1.07
C LEU A 424 -14.08 5.54 -0.44
N ILE A 425 -14.36 4.34 -0.95
CA ILE A 425 -14.66 4.08 -2.37
C ILE A 425 -15.96 4.78 -2.77
N TRP A 426 -17.01 4.61 -1.98
CA TRP A 426 -18.32 5.21 -2.23
C TRP A 426 -18.24 6.74 -2.27
N GLN A 427 -17.65 7.34 -1.25
CA GLN A 427 -17.50 8.80 -1.16
C GLN A 427 -16.71 9.36 -2.34
N ARG A 428 -15.59 8.71 -2.73
CA ARG A 428 -14.79 9.14 -3.86
C ARG A 428 -15.54 9.04 -5.18
N PHE A 429 -16.27 7.95 -5.38
CA PHE A 429 -17.07 7.75 -6.58
C PHE A 429 -18.20 8.79 -6.66
N MET A 430 -18.97 8.98 -5.59
CA MET A 430 -20.05 9.98 -5.58
C MET A 430 -19.49 11.38 -5.83
N ALA A 431 -18.44 11.78 -5.13
CA ALA A 431 -17.77 13.06 -5.31
C ALA A 431 -17.32 13.28 -6.77
N SER A 432 -16.83 12.22 -7.43
CA SER A 432 -16.41 12.29 -8.84
C SER A 432 -17.55 12.59 -9.82
N GLN A 433 -18.79 12.36 -9.42
CA GLN A 433 -19.98 12.59 -10.24
C GLN A 433 -20.75 13.88 -9.84
N MET A 434 -20.23 14.64 -8.87
CA MET A 434 -20.84 15.86 -8.33
C MET A 434 -20.30 17.13 -9.00
N GLU A 435 -21.04 18.23 -8.81
CA GLU A 435 -20.66 19.57 -9.27
C GLU A 435 -19.38 20.05 -8.57
N GLN A 436 -18.67 20.95 -9.23
CA GLN A 436 -17.44 21.56 -8.74
C GLN A 436 -17.72 22.38 -7.49
N ALA A 437 -16.77 22.39 -6.56
CA ALA A 437 -16.77 23.31 -5.43
C ALA A 437 -16.42 24.73 -5.91
N VAL A 438 -17.11 25.72 -5.37
CA VAL A 438 -16.86 27.15 -5.67
C VAL A 438 -16.32 27.82 -4.41
N LEU A 439 -15.16 28.42 -4.56
CA LEU A 439 -14.44 29.12 -3.48
C LEU A 439 -14.30 30.59 -3.85
N ASP A 440 -14.53 31.45 -2.88
CA ASP A 440 -14.18 32.86 -2.95
C ASP A 440 -12.83 33.08 -2.28
N ASN A 441 -11.81 33.30 -3.08
CA ASN A 441 -10.46 33.58 -2.61
C ASN A 441 -10.24 35.09 -2.55
N THR A 442 -9.81 35.57 -1.39
CA THR A 442 -9.47 36.97 -1.17
C THR A 442 -7.98 37.09 -0.93
N ARG A 443 -7.33 37.97 -1.67
CA ARG A 443 -5.95 38.40 -1.46
C ARG A 443 -5.98 39.87 -1.06
N VAL A 444 -5.30 40.20 0.01
CA VAL A 444 -5.13 41.55 0.49
C VAL A 444 -3.64 41.86 0.50
N ASP A 445 -3.23 42.86 -0.28
CA ASP A 445 -1.86 43.39 -0.26
C ASP A 445 -1.86 44.65 0.60
N ILE A 446 -0.97 44.73 1.59
CA ILE A 446 -0.89 45.76 2.60
C ILE A 446 0.46 46.43 2.48
N ALA A 447 0.47 47.73 2.24
CA ALA A 447 1.68 48.57 2.26
C ALA A 447 2.01 48.90 3.72
N ALA A 448 3.28 48.74 4.07
CA ALA A 448 3.83 49.13 5.37
C ALA A 448 5.09 49.96 5.20
N GLY A 449 5.30 50.90 6.07
CA GLY A 449 6.50 51.78 6.04
C GLY A 449 6.27 53.15 6.58
N ASP A 450 7.16 54.10 6.21
CA ASP A 450 7.06 55.50 6.61
C ASP A 450 5.66 56.05 6.34
N PRO A 451 5.03 56.74 7.31
CA PRO A 451 3.66 57.25 7.17
C PRO A 451 3.46 58.17 5.96
N ALA A 452 4.43 58.98 5.60
CA ALA A 452 4.33 59.91 4.46
C ALA A 452 4.42 59.17 3.13
N ALA A 453 5.33 58.20 3.02
CA ALA A 453 5.48 57.34 1.85
C ALA A 453 4.24 56.48 1.62
N VAL A 454 3.71 55.84 2.66
CA VAL A 454 2.49 55.02 2.58
C VAL A 454 1.26 55.86 2.24
N ALA A 455 1.16 57.07 2.77
CA ALA A 455 0.09 58.03 2.45
C ALA A 455 0.17 58.46 0.98
N ALA A 456 1.38 58.64 0.42
CA ALA A 456 1.65 58.94 -0.98
C ALA A 456 1.36 57.76 -1.92
N GLY A 457 1.07 56.57 -1.39
CA GLY A 457 0.77 55.36 -2.16
C GLY A 457 2.01 54.49 -2.45
N GLU A 458 3.15 54.81 -1.88
CA GLU A 458 4.34 53.96 -1.97
C GLU A 458 4.18 52.67 -1.19
N LYS A 459 4.94 51.64 -1.58
CA LYS A 459 4.89 50.30 -0.99
C LYS A 459 6.31 49.85 -0.61
N PRO A 460 6.95 50.49 0.38
CA PRO A 460 8.30 50.12 0.79
C PRO A 460 8.36 48.66 1.18
N TYR A 461 7.41 48.22 1.97
CA TYR A 461 7.17 46.80 2.30
C TYR A 461 5.75 46.45 1.93
N THR A 462 5.58 45.29 1.29
CA THR A 462 4.25 44.74 0.96
C THR A 462 4.04 43.43 1.71
N PHE A 463 3.10 43.46 2.60
CA PHE A 463 2.62 42.26 3.26
C PHE A 463 1.39 41.69 2.55
N ARG A 464 1.25 40.39 2.52
CA ARG A 464 0.16 39.71 1.85
C ARG A 464 -0.62 38.79 2.80
N ALA A 465 -1.91 39.01 2.91
CA ALA A 465 -2.86 38.12 3.53
C ALA A 465 -3.69 37.42 2.44
N THR A 466 -3.94 36.13 2.60
CA THR A 466 -4.81 35.35 1.71
C THR A 466 -5.81 34.57 2.55
N GLY A 467 -7.07 34.54 2.11
CA GLY A 467 -8.12 33.74 2.72
C GLY A 467 -9.03 33.15 1.69
N SER A 468 -9.69 32.07 2.06
CA SER A 468 -10.60 31.34 1.19
C SER A 468 -11.88 30.95 1.94
N ILE A 469 -13.03 31.16 1.31
CA ILE A 469 -14.33 30.81 1.83
C ILE A 469 -15.00 29.87 0.82
N VAL A 470 -15.56 28.78 1.32
CA VAL A 470 -16.36 27.86 0.47
C VAL A 470 -17.75 28.52 0.29
N ARG A 471 -18.02 28.99 -0.92
CA ARG A 471 -19.34 29.52 -1.28
C ARG A 471 -20.33 28.41 -1.63
N PHE A 472 -19.89 27.41 -2.38
CA PHE A 472 -20.64 26.20 -2.69
C PHE A 472 -19.73 24.99 -2.51
N PRO A 473 -20.07 24.04 -1.62
CA PRO A 473 -19.20 22.93 -1.31
C PRO A 473 -19.08 21.91 -2.47
N GLY A 474 -20.12 21.75 -3.29
CA GLY A 474 -20.11 20.78 -4.39
C GLY A 474 -19.67 19.38 -3.90
N TRP A 475 -18.76 18.75 -4.61
CA TRP A 475 -18.22 17.43 -4.23
C TRP A 475 -17.56 17.37 -2.85
N MET A 476 -17.13 18.50 -2.30
CA MET A 476 -16.52 18.57 -0.97
C MET A 476 -17.51 18.27 0.17
N ALA A 477 -18.83 18.30 -0.10
CA ALA A 477 -19.85 17.87 0.85
C ALA A 477 -19.77 16.37 1.20
N VAL A 478 -19.16 15.57 0.33
CA VAL A 478 -19.09 14.10 0.48
C VAL A 478 -17.66 13.61 0.71
N TYR A 479 -16.68 14.26 0.11
CA TYR A 479 -15.32 13.76 0.08
C TYR A 479 -14.30 14.85 0.40
N GLU A 480 -13.42 14.54 1.35
CA GLU A 480 -12.25 15.33 1.66
C GLU A 480 -11.00 14.58 1.13
N ARG A 481 -10.09 15.30 0.48
CA ARG A 481 -8.85 14.71 -0.01
C ARG A 481 -7.90 14.39 1.15
N GLY A 482 -7.27 13.20 1.15
CA GLY A 482 -6.15 12.90 2.03
C GLY A 482 -4.90 13.68 1.61
N ARG A 483 -4.14 14.17 2.59
CA ARG A 483 -2.91 14.95 2.37
C ARG A 483 -1.68 14.14 2.74
N ASP A 484 -0.58 14.38 2.05
CA ASP A 484 0.74 13.91 2.48
C ASP A 484 1.33 14.90 3.51
N GLU A 485 2.40 14.50 4.17
CA GLU A 485 3.09 15.35 5.13
C GLU A 485 3.72 16.56 4.40
N GLY A 486 3.42 17.76 4.89
CA GLY A 486 3.86 19.02 4.25
C GLY A 486 2.89 19.62 3.23
N ASP A 487 1.80 18.90 2.84
CA ASP A 487 0.77 19.48 1.98
C ASP A 487 -0.04 20.54 2.73
N THR A 488 -0.10 21.75 2.20
CA THR A 488 -0.94 22.85 2.68
C THR A 488 -2.11 23.12 1.73
N ASP A 489 -3.26 23.53 2.26
CA ASP A 489 -4.41 23.94 1.45
C ASP A 489 -4.75 25.42 1.71
N GLU A 490 -5.19 26.12 0.67
CA GLU A 490 -5.68 27.51 0.80
C GLU A 490 -6.84 27.62 1.80
N LEU A 491 -7.63 26.58 1.96
CA LEU A 491 -8.73 26.52 2.93
C LEU A 491 -8.26 26.56 4.39
N ASP A 492 -7.02 26.16 4.66
CA ASP A 492 -6.46 26.19 6.02
C ASP A 492 -6.30 27.62 6.56
N LYS A 493 -6.22 28.61 5.64
CA LYS A 493 -6.04 30.04 5.99
C LYS A 493 -7.32 30.72 6.48
N GLY A 494 -8.48 30.11 6.25
CA GLY A 494 -9.78 30.64 6.70
C GLY A 494 -10.23 31.91 6.01
N ALA A 495 -11.26 32.57 6.56
CA ALA A 495 -11.82 33.80 6.05
C ALA A 495 -11.02 35.02 6.54
N LEU A 496 -10.78 36.00 5.67
CA LEU A 496 -10.25 37.30 6.07
C LEU A 496 -11.40 38.25 6.48
N PRO A 497 -11.13 39.21 7.38
CA PRO A 497 -12.07 40.29 7.63
C PRO A 497 -12.35 41.11 6.37
N PRO A 498 -13.54 41.65 6.20
CA PRO A 498 -13.85 42.52 5.08
C PRO A 498 -13.05 43.82 5.25
N VAL A 499 -12.09 44.05 4.35
CA VAL A 499 -11.28 45.28 4.30
C VAL A 499 -11.43 45.96 2.93
N GLU A 500 -11.26 47.26 2.89
CA GLU A 500 -11.33 48.07 1.67
C GLU A 500 -9.98 48.63 1.28
N VAL A 501 -9.80 48.93 0.00
CA VAL A 501 -8.58 49.61 -0.48
C VAL A 501 -8.44 50.98 0.20
N ALA A 502 -7.24 51.32 0.59
CA ALA A 502 -6.87 52.51 1.36
C ALA A 502 -7.29 52.47 2.86
N GLU A 503 -7.92 51.42 3.35
CA GLU A 503 -8.19 51.26 4.77
C GLU A 503 -6.89 51.20 5.58
N MET A 504 -6.84 51.91 6.70
CA MET A 504 -5.72 51.86 7.64
C MET A 504 -5.92 50.71 8.63
N LEU A 505 -4.82 50.04 8.96
CA LEU A 505 -4.80 48.91 9.89
C LEU A 505 -3.88 49.24 11.07
N ASN A 506 -4.17 48.65 12.22
CA ASN A 506 -3.29 48.69 13.39
C ASN A 506 -2.38 47.45 13.38
N LEU A 507 -1.09 47.67 13.56
CA LEU A 507 -0.14 46.60 13.86
C LEU A 507 -0.36 46.15 15.31
N LEU A 508 -0.59 44.86 15.51
CA LEU A 508 -0.67 44.25 16.83
C LEU A 508 0.67 43.63 17.23
N LYS A 509 1.30 42.91 16.30
CA LYS A 509 2.58 42.24 16.54
C LYS A 509 3.28 41.89 15.23
N LEU A 510 4.61 42.07 15.21
CA LEU A 510 5.49 41.46 14.21
C LEU A 510 6.01 40.12 14.73
N LEU A 511 6.06 39.13 13.84
CA LEU A 511 6.48 37.76 14.12
C LEU A 511 7.63 37.38 13.18
N PRO A 512 8.90 37.72 13.55
CA PRO A 512 10.05 37.18 12.87
C PRO A 512 10.25 35.73 13.30
N GLU A 513 10.34 34.80 12.35
CA GLU A 513 10.53 33.38 12.63
C GLU A 513 11.70 32.82 11.81
N GLN A 514 12.60 32.11 12.48
CA GLN A 514 13.71 31.38 11.88
C GLN A 514 13.24 30.04 11.38
N HIS A 515 13.63 29.69 10.17
CA HIS A 515 13.34 28.41 9.55
C HIS A 515 14.61 27.81 8.95
N PHE A 516 14.59 26.50 8.82
CA PHE A 516 15.58 25.75 8.05
C PHE A 516 14.86 24.91 6.99
N THR A 517 15.43 24.89 5.79
CA THR A 517 14.93 23.97 4.76
C THR A 517 14.96 22.55 5.29
N GLN A 518 13.95 21.76 4.94
CA GLN A 518 13.84 20.37 5.38
C GLN A 518 14.23 19.43 4.23
N PRO A 519 14.84 18.28 4.52
CA PRO A 519 15.10 17.26 3.51
C PRO A 519 13.78 16.73 2.92
N PRO A 520 13.81 16.15 1.71
CA PRO A 520 12.62 15.53 1.17
C PRO A 520 12.13 14.43 2.12
N PRO A 521 10.81 14.27 2.33
CA PRO A 521 10.29 13.29 3.26
C PRO A 521 10.58 11.85 2.79
N ARG A 522 10.87 10.95 3.73
CA ARG A 522 10.97 9.53 3.44
C ARG A 522 9.67 8.99 2.88
N PHE A 523 9.77 8.04 1.98
CA PHE A 523 8.59 7.42 1.40
C PHE A 523 7.74 6.71 2.46
N SER A 524 6.44 6.96 2.43
CA SER A 524 5.45 6.02 2.94
C SER A 524 5.13 4.97 1.86
N GLU A 525 4.42 3.88 2.21
CA GLU A 525 3.94 2.94 1.18
C GLU A 525 3.11 3.65 0.09
N ALA A 526 2.28 4.62 0.48
CA ALA A 526 1.47 5.43 -0.44
C ALA A 526 2.32 6.27 -1.39
N MET A 527 3.33 6.96 -0.88
CA MET A 527 4.24 7.78 -1.67
C MET A 527 5.07 6.91 -2.62
N LEU A 528 5.50 5.71 -2.19
CA LEU A 528 6.24 4.80 -3.06
C LEU A 528 5.35 4.26 -4.19
N VAL A 529 4.09 3.89 -3.91
CA VAL A 529 3.13 3.49 -4.95
C VAL A 529 2.95 4.62 -5.98
N ARG A 530 2.80 5.86 -5.50
CA ARG A 530 2.67 7.03 -6.37
C ARG A 530 3.92 7.23 -7.24
N ALA A 531 5.11 7.15 -6.65
CA ALA A 531 6.37 7.27 -7.38
C ALA A 531 6.54 6.18 -8.45
N LEU A 532 6.19 4.92 -8.13
CA LEU A 532 6.20 3.82 -9.08
C LEU A 532 5.24 4.05 -10.25
N GLU A 533 4.02 4.51 -9.97
CA GLU A 533 3.03 4.84 -11.00
C GLU A 533 3.49 5.99 -11.90
N GLU A 534 3.96 7.10 -11.30
CA GLU A 534 4.45 8.28 -12.04
C GLU A 534 5.65 7.96 -12.94
N GLN A 535 6.49 7.02 -12.54
CA GLN A 535 7.64 6.54 -13.30
C GLN A 535 7.32 5.36 -14.24
N GLY A 536 6.06 4.91 -14.29
CA GLY A 536 5.64 3.78 -15.13
C GLY A 536 6.18 2.41 -14.71
N ILE A 537 6.64 2.26 -13.46
CA ILE A 537 7.24 1.04 -12.92
C ILE A 537 6.17 0.18 -12.23
N GLY A 538 6.02 -1.05 -12.70
CA GLY A 538 4.97 -1.96 -12.19
C GLY A 538 3.58 -1.63 -12.74
N ARG A 539 2.59 -2.37 -12.29
CA ARG A 539 1.18 -2.27 -12.70
C ARG A 539 0.28 -2.57 -11.48
N PRO A 540 -1.03 -2.36 -11.56
CA PRO A 540 -1.97 -2.61 -10.48
C PRO A 540 -1.79 -3.93 -9.72
N SER A 541 -1.41 -5.00 -10.43
CA SER A 541 -1.16 -6.31 -9.84
C SER A 541 0.18 -6.42 -9.08
N THR A 542 1.16 -5.53 -9.30
CA THR A 542 2.53 -5.67 -8.80
C THR A 542 2.91 -4.72 -7.67
N TYR A 543 2.23 -3.58 -7.46
CA TYR A 543 2.59 -2.61 -6.41
C TYR A 543 2.64 -3.24 -5.01
N ALA A 544 1.54 -3.87 -4.58
CA ALA A 544 1.45 -4.48 -3.26
C ALA A 544 2.44 -5.64 -3.06
N PRO A 545 2.60 -6.60 -4.00
CA PRO A 545 3.61 -7.65 -3.92
C PRO A 545 5.04 -7.14 -3.87
N THR A 546 5.37 -6.09 -4.62
CA THR A 546 6.71 -5.48 -4.65
C THR A 546 7.07 -4.94 -3.27
N ILE A 547 6.25 -4.06 -2.70
CA ILE A 547 6.49 -3.48 -1.37
C ILE A 547 6.55 -4.58 -0.29
N ALA A 548 5.65 -5.55 -0.34
CA ALA A 548 5.67 -6.68 0.59
C ALA A 548 6.95 -7.52 0.45
N THR A 549 7.49 -7.67 -0.75
CA THR A 549 8.73 -8.40 -0.99
C THR A 549 9.95 -7.67 -0.46
N LEU A 550 10.05 -6.35 -0.63
CA LEU A 550 11.13 -5.54 -0.06
C LEU A 550 11.20 -5.70 1.47
N GLN A 551 10.05 -5.66 2.13
CA GLN A 551 9.94 -5.87 3.58
C GLN A 551 10.26 -7.33 3.96
N TYR A 552 9.71 -8.31 3.26
CA TYR A 552 9.94 -9.74 3.52
C TYR A 552 11.42 -10.14 3.35
N ARG A 553 12.11 -9.53 2.38
CA ARG A 553 13.56 -9.74 2.14
C ARG A 553 14.44 -8.93 3.08
N ASN A 554 13.86 -8.11 3.93
CA ASN A 554 14.56 -7.21 4.82
C ASN A 554 15.50 -6.24 4.08
N TYR A 555 15.09 -5.81 2.88
CA TYR A 555 15.77 -4.74 2.14
C TYR A 555 15.29 -3.36 2.63
N VAL A 556 14.06 -3.31 3.10
CA VAL A 556 13.42 -2.12 3.64
C VAL A 556 12.72 -2.47 4.95
N SER A 557 12.90 -1.66 5.98
CA SER A 557 12.12 -1.68 7.23
C SER A 557 11.01 -0.63 7.19
N VAL A 558 10.01 -0.79 8.04
CA VAL A 558 8.93 0.20 8.22
C VAL A 558 8.96 0.67 9.66
N GLU A 559 9.19 1.95 9.86
CA GLU A 559 9.18 2.62 11.15
C GLU A 559 8.29 3.85 11.03
N GLU A 560 7.36 4.04 11.96
CA GLU A 560 6.37 5.13 11.93
C GLU A 560 5.68 5.34 10.57
N ARG A 561 5.44 4.23 9.84
CA ARG A 561 4.86 4.18 8.49
C ARG A 561 5.74 4.76 7.39
N LYS A 562 7.00 5.04 7.66
CA LYS A 562 8.01 5.43 6.68
C LYS A 562 8.87 4.22 6.32
N LEU A 563 9.35 4.20 5.10
CA LEU A 563 10.21 3.16 4.55
C LEU A 563 11.66 3.58 4.73
N PHE A 564 12.43 2.74 5.39
CA PHE A 564 13.87 2.92 5.60
C PHE A 564 14.61 1.81 4.88
N PRO A 565 15.58 2.10 4.00
CA PRO A 565 16.45 1.08 3.48
C PRO A 565 17.27 0.50 4.64
N THR A 566 17.42 -0.82 4.66
CA THR A 566 18.32 -1.46 5.62
C THR A 566 19.75 -1.45 5.06
N GLU A 567 20.74 -1.72 5.89
CA GLU A 567 22.11 -1.93 5.45
C GLU A 567 22.22 -2.98 4.32
N LEU A 568 21.45 -4.08 4.46
CA LEU A 568 21.34 -5.08 3.41
C LEU A 568 20.71 -4.51 2.14
N GLY A 569 19.74 -3.62 2.27
CA GLY A 569 19.10 -2.92 1.15
C GLY A 569 20.09 -2.05 0.39
N PHE A 570 20.92 -1.26 1.09
CA PHE A 570 21.98 -0.48 0.48
C PHE A 570 22.98 -1.36 -0.27
N VAL A 571 23.53 -2.39 0.40
CA VAL A 571 24.53 -3.31 -0.21
C VAL A 571 23.97 -3.98 -1.47
N VAL A 572 22.74 -4.50 -1.41
CA VAL A 572 22.12 -5.16 -2.57
C VAL A 572 21.84 -4.16 -3.69
N ASN A 573 21.34 -2.97 -3.36
CA ASN A 573 21.11 -1.92 -4.34
C ASN A 573 22.40 -1.54 -5.08
N ASP A 574 23.48 -1.26 -4.33
CA ASP A 574 24.73 -0.78 -4.89
C ASP A 574 25.38 -1.79 -5.82
N ILE A 575 25.43 -3.04 -5.38
CA ILE A 575 25.94 -4.14 -6.20
C ILE A 575 25.13 -4.27 -7.51
N LEU A 576 23.80 -4.22 -7.40
CA LEU A 576 22.93 -4.39 -8.55
C LEU A 576 23.00 -3.21 -9.52
N VAL A 577 23.06 -1.99 -9.03
CA VAL A 577 23.18 -0.78 -9.86
C VAL A 577 24.57 -0.72 -10.51
N GLN A 578 25.63 -1.09 -9.78
CA GLN A 578 27.00 -1.10 -10.31
C GLN A 578 27.20 -2.13 -11.42
N HIS A 579 26.75 -3.37 -11.23
CA HIS A 579 27.00 -4.47 -12.17
C HIS A 579 25.93 -4.67 -13.24
N PHE A 580 24.71 -4.14 -13.00
CA PHE A 580 23.57 -4.24 -13.92
C PHE A 580 22.90 -2.86 -14.14
N PRO A 581 23.68 -1.81 -14.50
CA PRO A 581 23.19 -0.43 -14.52
C PRO A 581 21.96 -0.25 -15.42
N ARG A 582 21.93 -0.92 -16.58
CA ARG A 582 20.80 -0.85 -17.51
C ARG A 582 19.58 -1.62 -17.03
N ILE A 583 19.76 -2.81 -16.46
CA ILE A 583 18.64 -3.71 -16.08
C ILE A 583 17.81 -3.13 -14.95
N PHE A 584 18.46 -2.41 -14.04
CA PHE A 584 17.82 -1.76 -12.89
C PHE A 584 17.72 -0.25 -13.04
N ASP A 585 17.89 0.25 -14.27
CA ASP A 585 17.53 1.61 -14.61
C ASP A 585 16.02 1.80 -14.58
N ILE A 586 15.58 2.92 -14.03
CA ILE A 586 14.18 3.26 -13.85
C ILE A 586 13.49 3.42 -15.21
N GLY A 587 14.12 4.15 -16.14
CA GLY A 587 13.62 4.37 -17.49
C GLY A 587 13.53 3.09 -18.30
N PHE A 588 14.55 2.24 -18.21
CA PHE A 588 14.54 0.93 -18.88
C PHE A 588 13.48 -0.01 -18.32
N THR A 589 13.27 -0.01 -16.99
CA THR A 589 12.20 -0.81 -16.37
C THR A 589 10.82 -0.32 -16.84
N SER A 590 10.62 0.98 -16.92
CA SER A 590 9.40 1.60 -17.44
C SER A 590 9.15 1.27 -18.91
N GLN A 591 10.22 1.32 -19.74
CA GLN A 591 10.14 0.93 -21.15
C GLN A 591 9.67 -0.52 -21.31
N LEU A 592 10.28 -1.48 -20.58
CA LEU A 592 9.87 -2.89 -20.63
C LEU A 592 8.43 -3.12 -20.18
N GLU A 593 7.94 -2.34 -19.18
CA GLU A 593 6.53 -2.40 -18.79
C GLU A 593 5.62 -1.90 -19.93
N GLY A 594 6.03 -0.86 -20.66
CA GLY A 594 5.34 -0.38 -21.87
C GLY A 594 5.33 -1.40 -23.00
N GLU A 595 6.48 -2.05 -23.26
CA GLU A 595 6.58 -3.12 -24.26
C GLU A 595 5.68 -4.32 -23.94
N LEU A 596 5.53 -4.66 -22.66
CA LEU A 596 4.58 -5.69 -22.21
C LEU A 596 3.10 -5.27 -22.37
N ASP A 597 2.81 -3.98 -22.32
CA ASP A 597 1.46 -3.48 -22.61
C ASP A 597 1.19 -3.48 -24.13
N GLU A 598 2.19 -3.16 -24.96
CA GLU A 598 2.10 -3.30 -26.44
C GLU A 598 1.86 -4.76 -26.88
N ILE A 599 2.45 -5.74 -26.16
CA ILE A 599 2.13 -7.16 -26.40
C ILE A 599 0.67 -7.45 -26.04
N ALA A 600 0.19 -6.90 -24.94
CA ALA A 600 -1.20 -7.11 -24.48
C ALA A 600 -2.27 -6.48 -25.42
N THR A 601 -1.88 -5.54 -26.28
CA THR A 601 -2.74 -4.93 -27.31
C THR A 601 -2.55 -5.53 -28.72
N GLY A 602 -1.62 -6.51 -28.85
CA GLY A 602 -1.30 -7.13 -30.14
C GLY A 602 -0.38 -6.31 -31.04
N ASP A 603 0.08 -5.13 -30.56
CA ASP A 603 0.96 -4.23 -31.35
C ASP A 603 2.41 -4.73 -31.40
N ARG A 604 2.78 -5.71 -30.56
CA ARG A 604 4.14 -6.25 -30.45
C ARG A 604 4.16 -7.75 -30.18
N GLN A 605 5.14 -8.44 -30.71
CA GLN A 605 5.32 -9.88 -30.47
C GLN A 605 6.27 -10.13 -29.30
N TRP A 606 5.93 -11.11 -28.44
CA TRP A 606 6.64 -11.39 -27.21
C TRP A 606 8.01 -12.06 -27.40
N VAL A 607 8.16 -12.98 -28.36
CA VAL A 607 9.43 -13.70 -28.63
C VAL A 607 10.54 -12.75 -29.06
N PRO A 608 10.37 -11.89 -30.10
CA PRO A 608 11.36 -10.90 -30.47
C PRO A 608 11.73 -9.94 -29.31
N THR A 609 10.75 -9.56 -28.47
CA THR A 609 10.99 -8.70 -27.31
C THR A 609 11.90 -9.40 -26.29
N LEU A 610 11.71 -10.70 -26.05
CA LEU A 610 12.58 -11.49 -25.18
C LEU A 610 14.00 -11.63 -25.75
N HIS A 611 14.16 -11.85 -27.05
CA HIS A 611 15.48 -11.90 -27.69
C HIS A 611 16.23 -10.56 -27.56
N GLN A 612 15.54 -9.45 -27.79
CA GLN A 612 16.11 -8.11 -27.65
C GLN A 612 16.61 -7.82 -26.22
N PHE A 613 15.91 -8.35 -25.22
CA PHE A 613 16.31 -8.26 -23.82
C PHE A 613 17.45 -9.22 -23.48
N TYR A 614 17.35 -10.49 -23.88
CA TYR A 614 18.19 -11.58 -23.37
C TYR A 614 19.65 -11.48 -23.80
N GLY A 615 19.93 -11.12 -25.05
CA GLY A 615 21.29 -11.02 -25.55
C GLY A 615 22.17 -10.05 -24.75
N PRO A 616 21.78 -8.78 -24.58
CA PRO A 616 22.51 -7.84 -23.72
C PRO A 616 22.54 -8.26 -22.24
N PHE A 617 21.47 -8.86 -21.72
CA PHE A 617 21.40 -9.34 -20.35
C PHE A 617 22.43 -10.42 -20.05
N THR A 618 22.57 -11.42 -20.92
CA THR A 618 23.52 -12.52 -20.74
C THR A 618 24.98 -12.03 -20.73
N LYS A 619 25.33 -11.13 -21.64
CA LYS A 619 26.67 -10.51 -21.66
C LYS A 619 26.98 -9.76 -20.36
N THR A 620 25.97 -9.01 -19.85
CA THR A 620 26.13 -8.29 -18.58
C THR A 620 26.27 -9.26 -17.40
N LEU A 621 25.52 -10.36 -17.42
CA LEU A 621 25.57 -11.38 -16.38
C LEU A 621 26.93 -12.08 -16.33
N GLU A 622 27.48 -12.46 -17.48
CA GLU A 622 28.82 -13.06 -17.62
C GLU A 622 29.92 -12.11 -17.14
N SER A 623 29.85 -10.83 -17.53
CA SER A 623 30.77 -9.81 -17.04
C SER A 623 30.67 -9.63 -15.52
N ALA A 624 29.44 -9.57 -14.99
CA ALA A 624 29.22 -9.45 -13.55
C ALA A 624 29.72 -10.67 -12.75
N GLU A 625 29.61 -11.89 -13.30
CA GLU A 625 30.15 -13.09 -12.65
C GLU A 625 31.66 -13.02 -12.46
N GLN A 626 32.36 -12.43 -13.42
CA GLN A 626 33.81 -12.28 -13.41
C GLN A 626 34.29 -11.11 -12.55
N THR A 627 33.61 -9.95 -12.67
CA THR A 627 34.05 -8.69 -12.04
C THR A 627 33.53 -8.45 -10.64
N MET A 628 32.38 -9.06 -10.28
CA MET A 628 31.80 -8.87 -8.95
C MET A 628 32.66 -9.50 -7.87
N GLU A 629 33.12 -8.68 -6.93
CA GLU A 629 33.85 -9.15 -5.77
C GLU A 629 32.93 -9.77 -4.72
N LYS A 630 33.52 -10.59 -3.83
CA LYS A 630 32.79 -11.17 -2.71
C LYS A 630 32.65 -10.12 -1.62
N VAL A 631 31.44 -9.64 -1.41
CA VAL A 631 31.13 -8.68 -0.36
C VAL A 631 30.92 -9.43 0.96
N GLN A 632 31.78 -9.17 1.92
CA GLN A 632 31.57 -9.60 3.31
C GLN A 632 30.78 -8.51 4.02
N ILE A 633 29.54 -8.81 4.40
CA ILE A 633 28.82 -7.98 5.37
C ILE A 633 29.60 -8.13 6.66
N ARG A 634 30.29 -7.08 7.11
CA ARG A 634 31.08 -7.11 8.33
C ARG A 634 30.14 -7.31 9.51
N ASP A 635 30.45 -8.31 10.35
CA ASP A 635 29.80 -8.44 11.64
C ASP A 635 30.24 -7.25 12.49
N GLU A 636 29.31 -6.52 13.10
CA GLU A 636 29.63 -5.42 14.01
C GLU A 636 30.13 -6.04 15.33
N GLU A 637 31.36 -5.74 15.75
CA GLU A 637 31.87 -6.17 17.01
C GLU A 637 31.17 -5.47 18.18
N THR A 638 30.92 -6.17 19.26
CA THR A 638 30.31 -5.62 20.48
C THR A 638 31.17 -5.89 21.68
N ASP A 639 31.03 -5.09 22.72
CA ASP A 639 31.70 -5.27 24.01
C ASP A 639 31.16 -6.48 24.82
N GLN A 640 30.13 -7.16 24.28
CA GLN A 640 29.52 -8.30 24.96
C GLN A 640 30.32 -9.57 24.74
N ILE A 641 30.54 -10.31 25.82
CA ILE A 641 31.26 -11.58 25.82
C ILE A 641 30.27 -12.75 25.84
N CYS A 642 30.60 -13.78 25.09
CA CYS A 642 29.81 -15.01 25.02
C CYS A 642 29.93 -15.79 26.33
N GLU A 643 28.84 -16.01 27.05
CA GLU A 643 28.79 -16.76 28.33
C GLU A 643 29.18 -18.23 28.17
N GLN A 644 29.11 -18.79 26.95
CA GLN A 644 29.43 -20.20 26.71
C GLN A 644 30.92 -20.46 26.44
N CYS A 645 31.62 -19.51 25.81
CA CYS A 645 32.99 -19.74 25.35
C CYS A 645 33.95 -18.57 25.56
N GLY A 646 33.53 -17.46 26.17
CA GLY A 646 34.34 -16.29 26.47
C GLY A 646 34.81 -15.45 25.29
N ARG A 647 34.39 -15.79 24.06
CA ARG A 647 34.73 -14.99 22.84
C ARG A 647 33.78 -13.79 22.70
N PRO A 648 34.18 -12.70 22.02
CA PRO A 648 33.31 -11.57 21.76
C PRO A 648 32.02 -11.98 21.03
N MET A 649 30.91 -11.30 21.36
CA MET A 649 29.70 -11.39 20.58
C MET A 649 29.73 -10.37 19.47
N VAL A 650 29.19 -10.73 18.32
CA VAL A 650 29.10 -9.87 17.13
C VAL A 650 27.64 -9.74 16.68
N ILE A 651 27.27 -8.56 16.19
CA ILE A 651 25.96 -8.36 15.60
C ILE A 651 25.98 -8.95 14.18
N LYS A 652 25.15 -9.96 13.97
CA LYS A 652 24.95 -10.59 12.66
C LYS A 652 23.56 -10.28 12.11
N LEU A 653 23.49 -10.13 10.79
CA LEU A 653 22.23 -9.95 10.09
C LEU A 653 21.60 -11.32 9.79
N GLY A 654 20.52 -11.68 10.50
CA GLY A 654 19.74 -12.91 10.31
C GLY A 654 18.55 -12.73 9.38
N LYS A 655 17.76 -13.81 9.22
CA LYS A 655 16.51 -13.80 8.44
C LYS A 655 15.44 -12.85 9.05
N PHE A 656 15.49 -12.61 10.34
CA PHE A 656 14.51 -11.83 11.09
C PHE A 656 15.06 -10.47 11.59
N GLY A 657 16.22 -10.02 11.06
CA GLY A 657 16.90 -8.80 11.46
C GLY A 657 18.25 -9.05 12.15
N LYS A 658 18.83 -8.00 12.73
CA LYS A 658 20.09 -8.07 13.48
C LYS A 658 19.92 -8.91 14.75
N PHE A 659 20.93 -9.72 15.07
CA PHE A 659 20.99 -10.51 16.30
C PHE A 659 22.44 -10.65 16.77
N LEU A 660 22.63 -10.83 18.05
CA LEU A 660 23.93 -11.11 18.65
C LEU A 660 24.29 -12.59 18.47
N ALA A 661 25.46 -12.86 17.94
CA ALA A 661 26.00 -14.21 17.77
C ALA A 661 27.43 -14.28 18.30
N CYS A 662 27.83 -15.42 18.79
CA CYS A 662 29.23 -15.63 19.15
C CYS A 662 30.13 -15.59 17.91
N SER A 663 31.24 -14.88 17.99
CA SER A 663 32.27 -14.86 16.95
C SER A 663 32.90 -16.25 16.70
N GLY A 664 32.78 -17.16 17.62
CA GLY A 664 33.27 -18.52 17.53
C GLY A 664 32.40 -19.50 16.76
N PHE A 665 31.38 -19.04 16.02
CA PHE A 665 30.61 -19.92 15.15
C PHE A 665 31.49 -20.50 14.04
N PRO A 666 31.40 -21.81 13.69
CA PRO A 666 30.38 -22.81 14.08
C PRO A 666 30.62 -23.56 15.38
N ASP A 667 31.78 -23.41 16.02
CA ASP A 667 32.14 -24.16 17.23
C ASP A 667 31.24 -23.80 18.41
N CYS A 668 30.99 -22.49 18.58
CA CYS A 668 30.04 -21.98 19.56
C CYS A 668 28.81 -21.41 18.80
N ARG A 669 27.65 -21.95 19.12
CA ARG A 669 26.38 -21.57 18.47
C ARG A 669 25.51 -20.63 19.30
N ASN A 670 26.10 -19.99 20.33
CA ASN A 670 25.37 -19.03 21.14
C ASN A 670 24.90 -17.84 20.31
N ALA A 671 23.58 -17.61 20.31
CA ALA A 671 22.95 -16.50 19.62
C ALA A 671 21.79 -15.96 20.44
N ARG A 672 21.66 -14.62 20.49
CA ARG A 672 20.63 -13.93 21.25
C ARG A 672 19.98 -12.84 20.37
N PRO A 673 18.71 -12.50 20.63
CA PRO A 673 18.10 -11.32 20.03
C PRO A 673 18.91 -10.06 20.39
N LEU A 674 19.12 -9.17 19.43
CA LEU A 674 19.59 -7.81 19.71
C LEU A 674 18.43 -7.04 20.34
N LEU A 675 18.55 -6.73 21.64
CA LEU A 675 17.51 -6.05 22.41
C LEU A 675 17.81 -4.56 22.44
N THR A 676 16.89 -3.74 21.96
CA THR A 676 16.98 -2.28 22.09
C THR A 676 16.43 -1.87 23.44
N LYS A 677 17.29 -1.40 24.33
CA LYS A 677 16.90 -0.82 25.61
C LYS A 677 16.24 0.54 25.39
N ILE A 678 15.22 0.84 26.17
CA ILE A 678 14.49 2.13 26.07
C ILE A 678 14.84 3.09 27.23
N GLY A 679 15.82 2.75 28.06
CA GLY A 679 16.29 3.56 29.17
C GLY A 679 15.34 3.66 30.37
N ILE A 680 14.43 2.70 30.51
CA ILE A 680 13.41 2.67 31.57
C ILE A 680 13.59 1.39 32.39
N GLU A 681 13.67 1.53 33.71
CA GLU A 681 13.68 0.41 34.63
C GLU A 681 12.37 -0.39 34.57
N CYS A 682 12.48 -1.70 34.71
CA CYS A 682 11.31 -2.57 34.69
C CYS A 682 10.40 -2.30 35.92
N PRO A 683 9.13 -1.91 35.73
CA PRO A 683 8.24 -1.57 36.86
C PRO A 683 7.79 -2.78 37.68
N THR A 684 8.15 -3.99 37.24
CA THR A 684 7.81 -5.24 37.97
C THR A 684 8.94 -5.77 38.80
N CYS A 685 10.16 -5.85 38.26
CA CYS A 685 11.29 -6.45 39.00
C CYS A 685 12.30 -5.44 39.52
N HIS A 686 12.28 -4.19 39.08
CA HIS A 686 13.21 -3.13 39.48
C HIS A 686 14.71 -3.51 39.40
N GLN A 687 15.06 -4.51 38.56
CA GLN A 687 16.43 -5.05 38.43
C GLN A 687 16.91 -5.15 37.00
N GLY A 688 16.05 -4.89 36.03
CA GLY A 688 16.34 -4.94 34.62
C GLY A 688 15.67 -3.80 33.88
N GLU A 689 16.15 -3.51 32.69
CA GLU A 689 15.57 -2.46 31.82
C GLU A 689 14.48 -3.02 30.92
N ILE A 690 13.60 -2.15 30.52
CA ILE A 690 12.59 -2.47 29.49
C ILE A 690 13.26 -2.44 28.12
N VAL A 691 13.00 -3.49 27.33
CA VAL A 691 13.52 -3.66 25.98
C VAL A 691 12.42 -3.82 24.96
N GLU A 692 12.69 -3.33 23.76
CA GLU A 692 11.82 -3.55 22.63
C GLU A 692 11.96 -4.99 22.12
N ARG A 693 10.83 -5.65 21.90
CA ARG A 693 10.77 -7.02 21.35
C ARG A 693 9.75 -7.09 20.22
N ARG A 694 9.86 -8.11 19.38
CA ARG A 694 8.85 -8.40 18.33
C ARG A 694 8.19 -9.76 18.57
N SER A 695 6.88 -9.80 18.50
CA SER A 695 6.09 -11.03 18.58
C SER A 695 6.33 -11.92 17.36
N LYS A 696 5.94 -13.20 17.41
CA LYS A 696 6.01 -14.13 16.25
C LYS A 696 5.26 -13.60 15.01
N LYS A 697 4.29 -12.70 15.20
CA LYS A 697 3.54 -12.04 14.13
C LYS A 697 4.16 -10.71 13.69
N GLY A 698 5.38 -10.39 14.16
CA GLY A 698 6.12 -9.16 13.80
C GLY A 698 5.67 -7.90 14.54
N ARG A 699 4.67 -7.97 15.43
CA ARG A 699 4.19 -6.80 16.19
C ARG A 699 5.17 -6.44 17.29
N LYS A 700 5.52 -5.15 17.39
CA LYS A 700 6.35 -4.57 18.44
C LYS A 700 5.64 -4.62 19.79
N PHE A 701 6.38 -4.96 20.85
CA PHE A 701 5.95 -4.90 22.24
C PHE A 701 7.16 -4.63 23.12
N TYR A 702 6.92 -4.27 24.35
CA TYR A 702 7.95 -3.95 25.34
C TYR A 702 7.93 -4.99 26.45
N GLY A 703 9.10 -5.46 26.88
CA GLY A 703 9.23 -6.46 27.91
C GLY A 703 10.49 -6.25 28.73
N CYS A 704 10.62 -6.94 29.88
CA CYS A 704 11.85 -6.91 30.68
C CYS A 704 12.99 -7.63 29.94
N GLU A 705 14.22 -7.11 30.03
CA GLU A 705 15.41 -7.79 29.51
C GLU A 705 15.68 -9.12 30.22
N ARG A 706 15.27 -9.25 31.46
CA ARG A 706 15.46 -10.44 32.32
C ARG A 706 14.45 -11.57 32.04
N TYR A 707 13.67 -11.48 30.97
CA TYR A 707 12.82 -12.62 30.62
C TYR A 707 13.66 -13.87 30.33
N PRO A 708 13.36 -15.07 30.91
CA PRO A 708 12.08 -15.45 31.51
C PRO A 708 11.94 -15.16 33.01
N ASP A 709 12.95 -14.68 33.71
CA ASP A 709 12.92 -14.46 35.19
C ASP A 709 11.92 -13.35 35.56
N CYS A 710 11.63 -12.42 34.66
CA CYS A 710 10.60 -11.41 34.79
C CYS A 710 9.72 -11.38 33.53
N ASP A 711 8.41 -11.54 33.70
CA ASP A 711 7.42 -11.68 32.64
C ASP A 711 6.73 -10.37 32.25
N PHE A 712 7.25 -9.23 32.69
CA PHE A 712 6.69 -7.92 32.34
C PHE A 712 6.51 -7.76 30.83
N VAL A 713 5.30 -7.38 30.40
CA VAL A 713 4.94 -7.11 28.99
C VAL A 713 4.02 -5.90 28.88
N SER A 714 4.34 -4.99 27.97
CA SER A 714 3.47 -3.89 27.56
C SER A 714 3.38 -3.79 26.04
N TRP A 715 2.16 -3.58 25.52
CA TRP A 715 1.93 -3.37 24.08
C TRP A 715 2.12 -1.92 23.65
N ASN A 716 2.08 -0.98 24.58
CA ASN A 716 2.39 0.42 24.37
C ASN A 716 3.75 0.73 25.00
N LYS A 717 4.44 1.74 24.49
CA LYS A 717 5.75 2.12 25.01
C LYS A 717 5.60 2.68 26.42
N PRO A 718 6.24 2.07 27.45
CA PRO A 718 6.26 2.64 28.77
C PRO A 718 7.02 3.97 28.80
N VAL A 719 6.66 4.85 29.75
CA VAL A 719 7.38 6.11 30.03
C VAL A 719 7.95 6.07 31.44
N ALA A 720 9.03 6.81 31.67
CA ALA A 720 9.76 6.77 32.94
C ALA A 720 8.98 7.33 34.12
N GLN A 721 7.98 8.20 33.87
CA GLN A 721 7.22 8.84 34.95
C GLN A 721 6.11 7.90 35.45
N PRO A 722 6.01 7.70 36.78
CA PRO A 722 4.91 6.94 37.37
C PRO A 722 3.60 7.78 37.33
N CYS A 723 2.48 7.10 37.40
CA CYS A 723 1.18 7.74 37.49
C CYS A 723 1.04 8.55 38.79
N PRO A 724 0.68 9.84 38.74
CA PRO A 724 0.54 10.66 39.94
C PRO A 724 -0.63 10.24 40.84
N GLU A 725 -1.63 9.53 40.32
CA GLU A 725 -2.79 9.09 41.12
C GLU A 725 -2.56 7.73 41.79
N CYS A 726 -1.89 6.77 41.14
CA CYS A 726 -1.80 5.41 41.68
C CYS A 726 -0.38 4.82 41.70
N GLY A 727 0.64 5.56 41.27
CA GLY A 727 2.03 5.12 41.25
C GLY A 727 2.38 4.06 40.20
N SER A 728 1.41 3.53 39.45
CA SER A 728 1.65 2.54 38.40
C SER A 728 2.39 3.15 37.20
N TYR A 729 3.04 2.32 36.39
CA TYR A 729 3.71 2.81 35.19
C TYR A 729 2.70 3.40 34.17
N MET A 730 3.18 4.39 33.43
CA MET A 730 2.41 5.02 32.37
C MET A 730 2.91 4.58 31.01
N VAL A 731 2.07 4.68 30.00
CA VAL A 731 2.39 4.30 28.63
C VAL A 731 1.98 5.39 27.66
N GLU A 732 2.71 5.51 26.55
CA GLU A 732 2.33 6.41 25.44
C GLU A 732 0.93 6.02 24.91
N ALA A 733 0.03 6.99 24.81
CA ALA A 733 -1.33 6.83 24.30
C ALA A 733 -1.62 7.84 23.19
N GLY A 734 -1.69 7.37 21.95
CA GLY A 734 -2.02 8.22 20.81
C GLY A 734 -0.82 8.93 20.17
N ARG A 735 -1.09 9.86 19.22
CA ARG A 735 -0.08 10.45 18.33
C ARG A 735 0.57 11.73 18.84
N ASN A 736 0.04 12.34 19.91
CA ASN A 736 0.43 13.68 20.34
C ASN A 736 1.19 13.70 21.68
N GLY A 737 1.97 12.66 21.98
CA GLY A 737 2.71 12.61 23.25
C GLY A 737 1.80 12.45 24.47
N GLN A 738 0.53 12.10 24.28
CA GLN A 738 -0.37 11.78 25.39
C GLN A 738 0.09 10.52 26.09
N VAL A 739 0.06 10.52 27.40
CA VAL A 739 0.37 9.36 28.23
C VAL A 739 -0.85 8.97 29.07
N LYS A 740 -1.01 7.67 29.29
CA LYS A 740 -2.08 7.14 30.13
C LYS A 740 -1.53 6.15 31.15
N CYS A 741 -2.20 6.06 32.27
CA CYS A 741 -1.88 5.05 33.28
C CYS A 741 -2.21 3.64 32.76
N SER A 742 -1.40 2.66 33.16
CA SER A 742 -1.63 1.23 32.87
C SER A 742 -2.72 0.62 33.75
N SER A 743 -3.03 1.22 34.91
CA SER A 743 -3.87 0.62 35.94
C SER A 743 -5.12 1.45 36.30
N CYS A 744 -5.06 2.79 36.18
CA CYS A 744 -6.22 3.65 36.50
C CYS A 744 -6.64 4.47 35.26
N THR A 745 -7.65 5.33 35.43
CA THR A 745 -8.23 6.15 34.34
C THR A 745 -7.43 7.42 34.05
N TYR A 746 -6.34 7.68 34.76
CA TYR A 746 -5.53 8.87 34.57
C TYR A 746 -4.95 8.96 33.17
N GLN A 747 -5.13 10.12 32.53
CA GLN A 747 -4.55 10.46 31.23
C GLN A 747 -4.01 11.89 31.29
N ASP A 748 -2.76 12.04 30.89
CA ASP A 748 -2.16 13.36 30.70
C ASP A 748 -2.16 13.73 29.22
N ARG A 749 -2.65 14.94 28.90
CA ARG A 749 -2.75 15.46 27.51
C ARG A 749 -1.46 16.04 26.94
N GLY A 750 -0.33 15.79 27.61
CA GLY A 750 1.00 16.06 27.08
C GLY A 750 1.50 17.47 27.42
N LEU A 751 2.56 17.50 28.20
CA LEU A 751 3.52 18.57 28.16
C LEU A 751 4.26 18.51 26.81
N ALA A 752 4.25 19.58 26.05
CA ALA A 752 5.07 19.77 24.87
C ALA A 752 6.52 19.33 25.18
N ARG A 753 7.15 18.59 24.29
CA ARG A 753 8.55 18.23 24.39
C ARG A 753 9.36 19.51 24.63
N ALA A 754 9.84 19.67 25.84
CA ALA A 754 10.95 20.55 26.12
C ALA A 754 12.21 19.79 25.67
N GLY A 755 12.86 20.26 24.65
CA GLY A 755 14.26 20.08 24.30
C GLY A 755 14.73 18.65 24.05
N ASP A 756 14.93 18.28 22.77
CA ASP A 756 16.23 17.74 22.29
C ASP A 756 16.47 18.21 20.87
#